data_719353b51d1081957a1122aee135d972
#
_entry.id   719353b51d1081957a1122aee135d972
#
_cell.length_a   1.000
_cell.length_b   1.000
_cell.length_c   1.000
_cell.angle_alpha   90.00
_cell.angle_beta   90.00
_cell.angle_gamma   90.00
#
_symmetry.space_group_name_H-M   'P 1'
#
loop_
_entity.id
_entity.type
_entity.pdbx_description
1 polymer ?
#
loop_
_entity_poly.entity_id
_entity_poly.type
_entity_poly.pdbx_seq_one_letter_code
_entity_poly.pdbx_strand_id
1 'polypeptide(L)'
;MHTTPRTPGTAHTSRTPRTPHIPRTLHASQASHVSPADLHASPSHVTAFDDSASFECGTCPPVRRFDVSLSIGGDAGQGVESAGAIACRALMRAGYFAFGMADYRSRIRGGTNFYQVRASDAPVLCHGDPVHVIATLTRDAALTQLGNLAQGGALICDESVDLELDPRSDIRVLSVPIVNIAENAGSKASMNMVALGAAMGVIGFSIDALCAAIEQRFARKAESVVRANVQVAREAHEYVSGRLNEGFPFSLPPVPSASPSPSRILLSGNEAFCLGAAAGGCRFIAAYPMTPATTILEWMAAHAADLGIVAVHAEDEIAAACMAVGAGLTGARAMTSTSGGGLCLMTEACGMAGMTEVPLVIVDVQRGGPSTGLPTRTEQSDLLLAFHPSHGDFPHIVLAPGTVQQCFEAGYRAFNLADRYQCPVIVLLDSYVGGSLVTLGRSCLSWNAVERDRGEYLGGYETAPGTREISTANVDAIADTASTSTADTTGGGYLRYTITEPGISPRVGFGHAGGVHAPSTDEHEEDAHITEESGVRVEMMRKRMRKMETALANHMRGPAMYGDAVVNGDVDVTLLVWGSTLPAACEAVALLAADGICANVMHYTDVWPVSDMEAPLTLRAMREPRQTVTMRVPQTATTPEPQIPMDDATGAGSVGAPGA
;
A
#
# COMPACT_ATOMS: atom_id res chain seq x y z
N MET A 1 -32.32 6.65 73.55
CA MET A 1 -30.96 7.00 74.04
C MET A 1 -30.08 7.14 72.83
N HIS A 2 -29.64 8.36 72.62
CA HIS A 2 -28.87 8.81 71.47
C HIS A 2 -27.38 8.36 71.56
N THR A 3 -26.80 7.89 70.45
CA THR A 3 -25.39 8.02 70.20
C THR A 3 -25.13 8.27 68.72
N THR A 4 -24.63 9.46 68.41
CA THR A 4 -24.14 9.93 67.14
C THR A 4 -22.77 9.35 66.84
N PRO A 5 -22.38 9.05 65.57
CA PRO A 5 -20.99 8.75 65.20
C PRO A 5 -20.30 10.00 64.68
N ARG A 6 -19.04 10.10 65.07
CA ARG A 6 -18.07 11.12 64.69
C ARG A 6 -17.60 10.96 63.23
N THR A 7 -17.52 12.05 62.48
CA THR A 7 -16.86 12.22 61.21
C THR A 7 -15.31 12.25 61.36
N PRO A 8 -14.54 11.61 60.49
CA PRO A 8 -13.11 11.86 60.35
C PRO A 8 -12.83 12.93 59.32
N GLY A 9 -11.89 13.81 59.64
CA GLY A 9 -11.51 14.98 58.89
C GLY A 9 -10.80 14.69 57.55
N THR A 10 -11.09 15.52 56.61
CA THR A 10 -10.49 15.61 55.30
C THR A 10 -9.12 16.28 55.35
N ALA A 11 -8.08 15.51 55.03
CA ALA A 11 -6.76 16.08 54.69
C ALA A 11 -6.69 16.22 53.15
N HIS A 12 -6.80 17.43 52.68
CA HIS A 12 -6.50 17.78 51.30
C HIS A 12 -4.99 17.73 51.08
N THR A 13 -4.49 16.71 50.36
CA THR A 13 -3.20 16.78 49.70
C THR A 13 -3.44 16.90 48.20
N SER A 14 -3.19 18.08 47.66
CA SER A 14 -3.15 18.36 46.24
C SER A 14 -2.01 17.54 45.60
N ARG A 15 -2.35 16.47 44.91
CA ARG A 15 -1.47 15.79 43.95
C ARG A 15 -1.83 16.27 42.54
N THR A 16 -0.96 17.10 41.97
CA THR A 16 -0.89 17.33 40.53
C THR A 16 -0.74 16.01 39.78
N PRO A 17 -1.51 15.76 38.69
CA PRO A 17 -1.33 14.56 37.88
C PRO A 17 0.04 14.63 37.20
N ARG A 18 0.90 13.65 37.50
CA ARG A 18 2.11 13.41 36.71
C ARG A 18 1.67 12.91 35.34
N THR A 19 2.01 13.64 34.29
CA THR A 19 2.00 13.19 32.90
C THR A 19 2.74 11.86 32.80
N PRO A 20 2.15 10.83 32.15
CA PRO A 20 2.85 9.58 31.92
C PRO A 20 4.00 9.85 30.94
N HIS A 21 5.21 9.52 31.35
CA HIS A 21 6.36 9.41 30.45
C HIS A 21 6.06 8.33 29.41
N ILE A 22 5.76 8.75 28.19
CA ILE A 22 5.74 7.88 27.02
C ILE A 22 7.19 7.48 26.74
N PRO A 23 7.54 6.20 26.70
CA PRO A 23 8.87 5.78 26.26
C PRO A 23 9.05 6.21 24.80
N ARG A 24 10.03 7.07 24.54
CA ARG A 24 10.53 7.41 23.20
C ARG A 24 11.28 6.21 22.61
N THR A 25 10.56 5.21 22.15
CA THR A 25 11.10 4.16 21.25
C THR A 25 9.97 3.56 20.44
N LEU A 26 9.35 4.37 19.59
CA LEU A 26 8.80 3.85 18.35
C LEU A 26 9.98 3.75 17.39
N HIS A 27 10.45 2.52 17.14
CA HIS A 27 11.31 2.23 16.02
C HIS A 27 10.50 2.51 14.76
N ALA A 28 10.63 3.71 14.20
CA ALA A 28 10.18 3.98 12.85
C ALA A 28 10.89 2.96 11.94
N SER A 29 10.13 2.11 11.27
CA SER A 29 10.61 1.40 10.10
C SER A 29 11.14 2.48 9.18
N GLN A 30 12.43 2.41 8.82
CA GLN A 30 13.07 3.52 8.12
C GLN A 30 12.58 3.48 6.68
N ALA A 31 11.53 4.25 6.41
CA ALA A 31 11.13 4.61 5.06
C ALA A 31 12.37 5.08 4.29
N SER A 32 12.52 4.58 3.09
CA SER A 32 13.57 5.01 2.16
C SER A 32 13.37 6.51 1.93
N HIS A 33 14.27 7.34 2.47
CA HIS A 33 14.19 8.79 2.32
C HIS A 33 14.41 9.18 0.87
N VAL A 34 13.32 9.32 0.11
CA VAL A 34 13.31 10.20 -1.05
C VAL A 34 13.05 11.60 -0.51
N SER A 35 14.08 12.41 -0.42
CA SER A 35 13.95 13.82 -0.01
C SER A 35 13.16 14.59 -1.07
N PRO A 36 12.25 15.50 -0.69
CA PRO A 36 11.64 16.42 -1.65
C PRO A 36 12.67 17.23 -2.45
N ALA A 37 13.86 17.48 -1.89
CA ALA A 37 14.97 18.14 -2.59
C ALA A 37 15.49 17.29 -3.78
N ASP A 38 15.40 15.96 -3.71
CA ASP A 38 15.80 15.06 -4.79
C ASP A 38 14.85 15.10 -5.99
N LEU A 39 13.64 15.66 -5.81
CA LEU A 39 12.62 15.80 -6.83
C LEU A 39 12.72 17.12 -7.63
N HIS A 40 13.48 18.11 -7.11
CA HIS A 40 13.60 19.45 -7.72
C HIS A 40 14.86 19.67 -8.57
N ALA A 41 15.73 18.68 -8.74
CA ALA A 41 16.90 18.82 -9.59
C ALA A 41 16.49 18.94 -11.07
N SER A 42 16.77 20.10 -11.68
CA SER A 42 16.54 20.37 -13.10
C SER A 42 17.27 19.36 -14.00
N PRO A 43 16.66 18.88 -15.09
CA PRO A 43 17.28 17.95 -16.01
C PRO A 43 18.35 18.69 -16.84
N SER A 44 19.62 18.45 -16.56
CA SER A 44 20.70 18.73 -17.51
C SER A 44 20.70 17.64 -18.58
N HIS A 45 20.78 18.05 -19.85
CA HIS A 45 20.81 17.21 -21.04
C HIS A 45 21.66 15.95 -20.89
N VAL A 46 21.03 14.79 -20.87
CA VAL A 46 21.66 13.48 -21.04
C VAL A 46 20.93 12.74 -22.14
N THR A 47 21.69 12.34 -23.16
CA THR A 47 21.26 11.53 -24.31
C THR A 47 20.55 10.26 -23.88
N ALA A 48 19.43 9.99 -24.53
CA ALA A 48 18.43 8.98 -24.25
C ALA A 48 19.03 7.56 -24.14
N PHE A 49 18.99 6.98 -22.94
CA PHE A 49 18.72 5.56 -22.75
C PHE A 49 17.23 5.43 -22.47
N ASP A 50 16.62 4.44 -23.09
CA ASP A 50 15.17 4.19 -22.99
C ASP A 50 14.77 3.73 -21.57
N ASP A 51 14.74 4.67 -20.64
CA ASP A 51 14.24 4.50 -19.27
C ASP A 51 12.69 4.56 -19.22
N SER A 52 12.04 4.58 -20.37
CA SER A 52 10.60 4.55 -20.55
C SER A 52 9.98 3.16 -20.32
N ALA A 53 10.71 2.22 -19.70
CA ALA A 53 10.14 0.95 -19.24
C ALA A 53 9.16 1.18 -18.07
N SER A 54 8.14 2.00 -18.32
CA SER A 54 6.90 2.03 -17.58
C SER A 54 6.09 0.80 -18.02
N PHE A 55 5.41 0.17 -17.08
CA PHE A 55 4.43 -0.86 -17.38
C PHE A 55 3.21 -0.15 -18.02
N GLU A 56 3.28 0.10 -19.33
CA GLU A 56 2.23 0.81 -20.05
C GLU A 56 1.08 -0.14 -20.37
N CYS A 57 -0.13 0.42 -20.32
CA CYS A 57 -1.32 -0.26 -20.81
C CYS A 57 -1.08 -0.77 -22.24
N GLY A 58 -1.35 -2.04 -22.48
CA GLY A 58 -1.20 -2.68 -23.79
C GLY A 58 0.08 -3.49 -23.98
N THR A 59 1.05 -3.44 -23.06
CA THR A 59 2.29 -4.21 -23.18
C THR A 59 2.33 -5.38 -22.20
N CYS A 60 2.82 -6.53 -22.67
CA CYS A 60 3.25 -7.61 -21.79
C CYS A 60 4.58 -7.26 -21.10
N PRO A 61 4.92 -7.90 -19.96
CA PRO A 61 6.24 -7.77 -19.38
C PRO A 61 7.31 -8.04 -20.44
N PRO A 62 8.37 -7.23 -20.54
CA PRO A 62 9.42 -7.45 -21.52
C PRO A 62 10.11 -8.79 -21.29
N VAL A 63 10.59 -9.41 -22.37
CA VAL A 63 11.37 -10.65 -22.29
C VAL A 63 12.60 -10.42 -21.44
N ARG A 64 12.76 -11.21 -20.38
CA ARG A 64 13.88 -11.14 -19.44
C ARG A 64 14.99 -12.08 -19.91
N ARG A 65 16.25 -11.60 -19.91
CA ARG A 65 17.41 -12.44 -20.18
C ARG A 65 17.82 -13.27 -18.97
N PHE A 66 17.49 -12.77 -17.79
CA PHE A 66 17.63 -13.49 -16.53
C PHE A 66 16.58 -13.03 -15.52
N ASP A 67 16.28 -13.91 -14.59
CA ASP A 67 15.32 -13.71 -13.52
C ASP A 67 15.76 -14.53 -12.31
N VAL A 68 16.18 -13.87 -11.24
CA VAL A 68 16.74 -14.54 -10.06
C VAL A 68 15.97 -14.12 -8.81
N SER A 69 15.46 -15.12 -8.09
CA SER A 69 14.77 -14.93 -6.81
C SER A 69 15.60 -15.46 -5.65
N LEU A 70 15.70 -14.70 -4.58
CA LEU A 70 16.31 -15.12 -3.32
C LEU A 70 15.37 -14.85 -2.15
N SER A 71 15.48 -15.64 -1.08
CA SER A 71 14.74 -15.46 0.17
C SER A 71 15.69 -15.45 1.35
N ILE A 72 15.48 -14.52 2.27
CA ILE A 72 16.18 -14.46 3.56
C ILE A 72 15.16 -14.80 4.64
N GLY A 73 15.46 -15.79 5.49
CA GLY A 73 14.54 -16.29 6.51
C GLY A 73 15.16 -16.29 7.91
N GLY A 74 14.31 -16.06 8.91
CA GLY A 74 14.73 -16.08 10.31
C GLY A 74 13.57 -15.76 11.25
N ASP A 75 13.85 -15.70 12.55
CA ASP A 75 12.84 -15.37 13.54
C ASP A 75 12.53 -13.87 13.61
N ALA A 76 11.35 -13.54 14.12
CA ALA A 76 10.97 -12.16 14.38
C ALA A 76 12.02 -11.43 15.22
N GLY A 77 12.45 -10.26 14.76
CA GLY A 77 13.48 -9.44 15.41
C GLY A 77 14.92 -9.71 14.95
N GLN A 78 15.18 -10.70 14.10
CA GLN A 78 16.50 -10.95 13.53
C GLN A 78 16.86 -10.06 12.33
N GLY A 79 16.04 -9.08 12.00
CA GLY A 79 16.34 -8.06 10.97
C GLY A 79 16.25 -8.55 9.53
N VAL A 80 15.47 -9.59 9.27
CA VAL A 80 15.22 -10.18 7.92
C VAL A 80 14.74 -9.12 6.93
N GLU A 81 13.77 -8.30 7.31
CA GLU A 81 13.24 -7.22 6.47
C GLU A 81 14.33 -6.19 6.10
N SER A 82 15.17 -5.81 7.08
CA SER A 82 16.29 -4.89 6.81
C SER A 82 17.28 -5.46 5.79
N ALA A 83 17.58 -6.76 5.87
CA ALA A 83 18.48 -7.42 4.93
C ALA A 83 17.89 -7.43 3.52
N GLY A 84 16.59 -7.79 3.38
CA GLY A 84 15.91 -7.80 2.10
C GLY A 84 15.82 -6.41 1.45
N ALA A 85 15.46 -5.39 2.23
CA ALA A 85 15.41 -4.01 1.74
C ALA A 85 16.78 -3.48 1.29
N ILE A 86 17.88 -3.88 1.97
CA ILE A 86 19.26 -3.57 1.55
C ILE A 86 19.57 -4.27 0.23
N ALA A 87 19.19 -5.55 0.07
CA ALA A 87 19.37 -6.29 -1.18
C ALA A 87 18.69 -5.58 -2.36
N CYS A 88 17.40 -5.22 -2.23
CA CYS A 88 16.67 -4.49 -3.26
C CYS A 88 17.37 -3.18 -3.63
N ARG A 89 17.86 -2.43 -2.64
CA ARG A 89 18.55 -1.15 -2.88
C ARG A 89 19.91 -1.35 -3.55
N ALA A 90 20.67 -2.36 -3.14
CA ALA A 90 21.95 -2.71 -3.77
C ALA A 90 21.76 -3.09 -5.24
N LEU A 91 20.77 -3.96 -5.52
CA LEU A 91 20.41 -4.39 -6.87
C LEU A 91 20.00 -3.21 -7.76
N MET A 92 19.07 -2.36 -7.30
CA MET A 92 18.65 -1.19 -8.06
C MET A 92 19.82 -0.27 -8.41
N ARG A 93 20.73 0.00 -7.45
CA ARG A 93 21.90 0.85 -7.68
C ARG A 93 22.91 0.25 -8.64
N ALA A 94 23.01 -1.07 -8.66
CA ALA A 94 23.83 -1.78 -9.61
C ALA A 94 23.19 -1.90 -11.01
N GLY A 95 22.00 -1.30 -11.22
CA GLY A 95 21.33 -1.27 -12.51
C GLY A 95 20.36 -2.42 -12.79
N TYR A 96 20.05 -3.24 -11.79
CA TYR A 96 19.01 -4.25 -11.90
C TYR A 96 17.63 -3.69 -11.53
N PHE A 97 16.58 -4.30 -12.04
CA PHE A 97 15.23 -4.13 -11.48
C PHE A 97 15.07 -5.10 -10.32
N ALA A 98 14.53 -4.61 -9.22
CA ALA A 98 14.31 -5.39 -8.02
C ALA A 98 12.86 -5.27 -7.56
N PHE A 99 12.30 -6.40 -7.13
CA PHE A 99 11.06 -6.51 -6.39
C PHE A 99 11.38 -7.13 -5.04
N GLY A 100 10.81 -6.61 -3.95
CA GLY A 100 11.02 -7.15 -2.62
C GLY A 100 9.74 -7.18 -1.80
N MET A 101 9.43 -8.31 -1.18
CA MET A 101 8.28 -8.45 -0.29
C MET A 101 8.65 -9.13 1.01
N ALA A 102 8.02 -8.67 2.09
CA ALA A 102 8.12 -9.30 3.41
C ALA A 102 6.96 -10.28 3.60
N ASP A 103 7.26 -11.45 4.12
CA ASP A 103 6.31 -12.42 4.64
C ASP A 103 6.62 -12.62 6.14
N TYR A 104 5.85 -12.03 7.02
CA TYR A 104 6.08 -12.07 8.45
C TYR A 104 4.83 -12.48 9.23
N ARG A 105 5.05 -13.09 10.38
CA ARG A 105 3.97 -13.49 11.27
C ARG A 105 3.65 -12.40 12.28
N SER A 106 2.36 -12.21 12.59
CA SER A 106 1.89 -11.25 13.57
C SER A 106 2.23 -11.70 15.01
N ARG A 107 3.53 -11.73 15.33
CA ARG A 107 4.02 -12.08 16.68
C ARG A 107 5.17 -11.16 17.06
N ILE A 108 5.20 -10.70 18.33
CA ILE A 108 6.28 -9.86 18.85
C ILE A 108 7.58 -10.66 18.98
N ARG A 109 7.48 -11.95 19.29
CA ARG A 109 8.61 -12.89 19.39
C ARG A 109 8.20 -14.27 18.90
N GLY A 110 9.14 -14.96 18.25
CA GLY A 110 8.92 -16.27 17.65
C GLY A 110 8.12 -16.22 16.35
N GLY A 111 8.14 -17.30 15.62
CA GLY A 111 7.59 -17.41 14.29
C GLY A 111 8.58 -16.97 13.22
N THR A 112 8.56 -17.69 12.12
CA THR A 112 9.51 -17.52 11.02
C THR A 112 9.04 -16.41 10.10
N ASN A 113 9.91 -15.45 9.82
CA ASN A 113 9.71 -14.36 8.88
C ASN A 113 10.63 -14.55 7.68
N PHE A 114 10.15 -14.13 6.52
CA PHE A 114 10.91 -14.18 5.27
C PHE A 114 10.88 -12.84 4.58
N TYR A 115 11.91 -12.60 3.79
CA TYR A 115 11.92 -11.51 2.83
C TYR A 115 12.38 -12.06 1.50
N GLN A 116 11.49 -12.04 0.52
CA GLN A 116 11.80 -12.47 -0.83
C GLN A 116 12.23 -11.29 -1.69
N VAL A 117 13.29 -11.48 -2.46
CA VAL A 117 13.82 -10.50 -3.41
C VAL A 117 13.90 -11.17 -4.78
N ARG A 118 13.41 -10.50 -5.81
CA ARG A 118 13.54 -10.91 -7.22
C ARG A 118 14.33 -9.86 -7.96
N ALA A 119 15.28 -10.27 -8.78
CA ALA A 119 16.16 -9.40 -9.55
C ALA A 119 16.15 -9.79 -11.03
N SER A 120 16.07 -8.77 -11.92
CA SER A 120 16.06 -8.98 -13.37
C SER A 120 16.68 -7.80 -14.11
N ASP A 121 16.95 -7.97 -15.40
CA ASP A 121 17.37 -6.90 -16.32
C ASP A 121 16.19 -6.06 -16.87
N ALA A 122 14.96 -6.51 -16.62
CA ALA A 122 13.74 -5.83 -17.01
C ALA A 122 12.79 -5.64 -15.80
N PRO A 123 11.79 -4.76 -15.88
CA PRO A 123 10.85 -4.52 -14.78
C PRO A 123 10.23 -5.79 -14.22
N VAL A 124 10.23 -5.92 -12.89
CA VAL A 124 9.59 -6.99 -12.11
C VAL A 124 8.65 -6.36 -11.10
N LEU A 125 7.38 -6.76 -11.13
CA LEU A 125 6.31 -6.17 -10.33
C LEU A 125 5.66 -7.16 -9.35
N CYS A 126 6.11 -8.42 -9.35
CA CYS A 126 5.65 -9.44 -8.42
C CYS A 126 6.80 -10.38 -8.03
N HIS A 127 6.59 -11.17 -6.98
CA HIS A 127 7.53 -12.21 -6.59
C HIS A 127 7.65 -13.30 -7.68
N GLY A 128 8.69 -14.08 -7.62
CA GLY A 128 8.91 -15.22 -8.53
C GLY A 128 8.96 -16.52 -7.75
N ASP A 129 8.34 -17.56 -8.30
CA ASP A 129 8.42 -18.93 -7.85
C ASP A 129 8.93 -19.82 -9.00
N PRO A 130 9.80 -20.77 -8.69
CA PRO A 130 10.45 -21.07 -7.41
C PRO A 130 11.56 -20.08 -7.04
N VAL A 131 12.03 -20.14 -5.78
CA VAL A 131 13.15 -19.34 -5.27
C VAL A 131 14.47 -20.04 -5.58
N HIS A 132 15.49 -19.30 -6.05
CA HIS A 132 16.77 -19.88 -6.47
C HIS A 132 17.81 -19.97 -5.34
N VAL A 133 17.75 -19.04 -4.36
CA VAL A 133 18.63 -19.01 -3.19
C VAL A 133 17.80 -18.75 -1.94
N ILE A 134 17.95 -19.59 -0.93
CA ILE A 134 17.35 -19.42 0.38
C ILE A 134 18.47 -19.31 1.42
N ALA A 135 18.55 -18.18 2.14
CA ALA A 135 19.49 -17.98 3.24
C ALA A 135 18.71 -17.89 4.55
N THR A 136 19.01 -18.75 5.52
CA THR A 136 18.24 -18.85 6.75
C THR A 136 19.09 -18.70 7.99
N LEU A 137 18.52 -18.07 9.02
CA LEU A 137 19.13 -17.85 10.33
C LEU A 137 18.71 -18.91 11.35
N THR A 138 17.69 -19.71 11.03
CA THR A 138 17.15 -20.74 11.93
C THR A 138 16.77 -21.99 11.14
N ARG A 139 16.77 -23.15 11.85
CA ARG A 139 16.34 -24.43 11.29
C ARG A 139 14.90 -24.38 10.79
N ASP A 140 13.99 -23.80 11.57
CA ASP A 140 12.56 -23.71 11.21
C ASP A 140 12.35 -22.91 9.95
N ALA A 141 13.13 -21.84 9.73
CA ALA A 141 13.10 -21.08 8.49
C ALA A 141 13.56 -21.93 7.30
N ALA A 142 14.63 -22.70 7.45
CA ALA A 142 15.12 -23.58 6.39
C ALA A 142 14.07 -24.63 5.99
N LEU A 143 13.50 -25.33 6.96
CA LEU A 143 12.50 -26.37 6.72
C LEU A 143 11.22 -25.82 6.08
N THR A 144 10.76 -24.65 6.52
CA THR A 144 9.54 -24.02 6.01
C THR A 144 9.66 -23.66 4.52
N GLN A 145 10.85 -23.22 4.08
CA GLN A 145 11.07 -22.73 2.71
C GLN A 145 11.64 -23.75 1.75
N LEU A 146 12.12 -24.89 2.24
CA LEU A 146 12.80 -25.89 1.42
C LEU A 146 11.98 -26.36 0.21
N GLY A 147 10.65 -26.46 0.37
CA GLY A 147 9.73 -26.82 -0.71
C GLY A 147 9.68 -25.82 -1.86
N ASN A 148 9.97 -24.55 -1.58
CA ASN A 148 9.95 -23.46 -2.56
C ASN A 148 11.28 -23.29 -3.31
N LEU A 149 12.33 -24.07 -2.93
CA LEU A 149 13.64 -23.95 -3.55
C LEU A 149 13.66 -24.65 -4.92
N ALA A 150 14.13 -23.92 -5.94
CA ALA A 150 14.29 -24.41 -7.31
C ALA A 150 15.22 -25.62 -7.37
N GLN A 151 15.01 -26.48 -8.36
CA GLN A 151 15.98 -27.51 -8.73
C GLN A 151 17.31 -26.83 -9.13
N GLY A 152 18.43 -27.30 -8.61
CA GLY A 152 19.74 -26.67 -8.77
C GLY A 152 19.97 -25.45 -7.89
N GLY A 153 18.98 -25.05 -7.09
CA GLY A 153 19.06 -23.91 -6.17
C GLY A 153 19.96 -24.15 -4.97
N ALA A 154 20.21 -23.10 -4.18
CA ALA A 154 21.10 -23.14 -3.01
C ALA A 154 20.35 -22.82 -1.71
N LEU A 155 20.51 -23.66 -0.70
CA LEU A 155 20.12 -23.41 0.70
C LEU A 155 21.35 -23.04 1.50
N ILE A 156 21.35 -21.86 2.13
CA ILE A 156 22.39 -21.37 3.03
C ILE A 156 21.85 -21.44 4.45
N CYS A 157 22.56 -22.09 5.35
CA CYS A 157 22.23 -22.16 6.79
C CYS A 157 23.50 -22.10 7.62
N ASP A 158 23.34 -21.82 8.92
CA ASP A 158 24.46 -21.88 9.86
C ASP A 158 25.01 -23.31 9.98
N GLU A 159 26.33 -23.46 10.11
CA GLU A 159 26.99 -24.77 10.21
C GLU A 159 26.56 -25.60 11.43
N SER A 160 25.98 -24.97 12.44
CA SER A 160 25.44 -25.63 13.62
C SER A 160 24.03 -26.19 13.42
N VAL A 161 23.37 -25.88 12.30
CA VAL A 161 22.01 -26.33 12.00
C VAL A 161 22.04 -27.72 11.41
N ASP A 162 21.63 -28.70 12.19
CA ASP A 162 21.33 -30.04 11.69
C ASP A 162 19.92 -30.07 11.08
N LEU A 163 19.85 -30.23 9.78
CA LEU A 163 18.57 -30.26 9.05
C LEU A 163 17.83 -31.58 9.23
N GLU A 164 18.51 -32.67 9.72
CA GLU A 164 17.93 -34.04 9.83
C GLU A 164 17.16 -34.47 8.57
N LEU A 165 17.56 -33.96 7.43
CA LEU A 165 16.93 -34.24 6.14
C LEU A 165 17.80 -35.20 5.38
N ASP A 166 17.15 -36.16 4.70
CA ASP A 166 17.72 -36.69 3.48
C ASP A 166 17.81 -35.55 2.49
N PRO A 167 19.03 -34.99 2.24
CA PRO A 167 19.14 -33.78 1.46
C PRO A 167 18.58 -34.06 0.07
N ARG A 168 17.66 -33.18 -0.38
CA ARG A 168 17.26 -33.18 -1.79
C ARG A 168 18.53 -33.20 -2.64
N SER A 169 18.75 -34.26 -3.41
CA SER A 169 19.96 -34.46 -4.22
C SER A 169 20.08 -33.46 -5.37
N ASP A 170 19.01 -32.73 -5.63
CA ASP A 170 18.88 -31.74 -6.70
C ASP A 170 19.16 -30.29 -6.24
N ILE A 171 19.60 -30.05 -4.99
CA ILE A 171 19.93 -28.74 -4.45
C ILE A 171 21.35 -28.69 -3.89
N ARG A 172 21.87 -27.47 -3.70
CA ARG A 172 23.15 -27.23 -3.03
C ARG A 172 22.92 -26.74 -1.60
N VAL A 173 23.42 -27.44 -0.61
CA VAL A 173 23.41 -27.01 0.78
C VAL A 173 24.76 -26.41 1.13
N LEU A 174 24.77 -25.13 1.51
CA LEU A 174 25.96 -24.37 1.89
C LEU A 174 25.93 -24.07 3.39
N SER A 175 26.74 -24.82 4.15
CA SER A 175 26.94 -24.56 5.58
C SER A 175 27.91 -23.39 5.74
N VAL A 176 27.44 -22.29 6.32
CA VAL A 176 28.19 -21.05 6.55
C VAL A 176 28.28 -20.80 8.05
N PRO A 177 29.44 -20.45 8.62
CA PRO A 177 29.56 -20.17 10.06
C PRO A 177 28.96 -18.81 10.43
N ILE A 178 27.62 -18.67 10.23
CA ILE A 178 26.88 -17.39 10.38
C ILE A 178 27.05 -16.83 11.77
N VAL A 179 26.86 -17.66 12.80
CA VAL A 179 26.98 -17.24 14.19
C VAL A 179 28.41 -16.83 14.51
N ASN A 180 29.41 -17.63 14.10
CA ASN A 180 30.82 -17.37 14.38
C ASN A 180 31.30 -16.07 13.71
N ILE A 181 30.95 -15.84 12.43
CA ILE A 181 31.31 -14.61 11.72
C ILE A 181 30.70 -13.38 12.45
N ALA A 182 29.44 -13.46 12.86
CA ALA A 182 28.77 -12.36 13.56
C ALA A 182 29.38 -12.09 14.94
N GLU A 183 29.69 -13.13 15.72
CA GLU A 183 30.32 -13.01 17.04
C GLU A 183 31.74 -12.45 16.97
N ASN A 184 32.55 -12.88 16.01
CA ASN A 184 33.90 -12.37 15.77
C ASN A 184 33.90 -10.88 15.43
N ALA A 185 32.86 -10.38 14.78
CA ALA A 185 32.67 -8.95 14.52
C ALA A 185 32.05 -8.17 15.72
N GLY A 186 31.80 -8.85 16.83
CA GLY A 186 31.36 -8.26 18.08
C GLY A 186 29.85 -8.22 18.32
N SER A 187 29.00 -8.79 17.45
CA SER A 187 27.55 -8.75 17.65
C SER A 187 26.77 -9.80 16.87
N LYS A 188 26.03 -10.64 17.58
CA LYS A 188 25.03 -11.54 16.97
C LYS A 188 23.93 -10.80 16.17
N ALA A 189 23.72 -9.53 16.45
CA ALA A 189 22.72 -8.74 15.71
C ALA A 189 23.07 -8.56 14.21
N SER A 190 24.31 -8.88 13.81
CA SER A 190 24.75 -8.80 12.41
C SER A 190 24.55 -10.09 11.61
N MET A 191 23.96 -11.15 12.18
CA MET A 191 23.74 -12.43 11.50
C MET A 191 22.94 -12.29 10.19
N ASN A 192 21.98 -11.39 10.15
CA ASN A 192 21.21 -11.07 8.94
C ASN A 192 22.10 -10.49 7.82
N MET A 193 23.16 -9.75 8.16
CA MET A 193 24.12 -9.24 7.15
C MET A 193 25.08 -10.35 6.69
N VAL A 194 25.38 -11.34 7.55
CA VAL A 194 26.11 -12.55 7.13
C VAL A 194 25.30 -13.33 6.12
N ALA A 195 24.02 -13.62 6.43
CA ALA A 195 23.11 -14.32 5.52
C ALA A 195 22.93 -13.57 4.18
N LEU A 196 22.78 -12.24 4.25
CA LEU A 196 22.70 -11.40 3.06
C LEU A 196 23.99 -11.46 2.23
N GLY A 197 25.17 -11.30 2.85
CA GLY A 197 26.45 -11.39 2.17
C GLY A 197 26.65 -12.73 1.47
N ALA A 198 26.31 -13.83 2.17
CA ALA A 198 26.37 -15.17 1.59
C ALA A 198 25.40 -15.33 0.39
N ALA A 199 24.11 -14.93 0.54
CA ALA A 199 23.14 -15.03 -0.54
C ALA A 199 23.58 -14.24 -1.79
N MET A 200 24.05 -13.02 -1.60
CA MET A 200 24.53 -12.16 -2.70
C MET A 200 25.82 -12.71 -3.33
N GLY A 201 26.68 -13.37 -2.54
CA GLY A 201 27.88 -14.05 -3.04
C GLY A 201 27.54 -15.25 -3.92
N VAL A 202 26.53 -16.05 -3.56
CA VAL A 202 26.06 -17.22 -4.34
C VAL A 202 25.58 -16.81 -5.74
N ILE A 203 24.82 -15.71 -5.82
CA ILE A 203 24.33 -15.20 -7.13
C ILE A 203 25.37 -14.36 -7.90
N GLY A 204 26.59 -14.21 -7.38
CA GLY A 204 27.67 -13.47 -8.05
C GLY A 204 27.50 -11.95 -8.05
N PHE A 205 26.72 -11.39 -7.12
CA PHE A 205 26.55 -9.93 -7.01
C PHE A 205 27.79 -9.26 -6.44
N SER A 206 28.09 -8.03 -6.92
CA SER A 206 29.25 -7.24 -6.49
C SER A 206 29.22 -6.95 -4.99
N ILE A 207 30.25 -7.39 -4.26
CA ILE A 207 30.38 -7.11 -2.83
C ILE A 207 30.54 -5.62 -2.52
N ASP A 208 31.21 -4.85 -3.39
CA ASP A 208 31.39 -3.42 -3.16
C ASP A 208 30.08 -2.65 -3.32
N ALA A 209 29.23 -3.05 -4.27
CA ALA A 209 27.89 -2.50 -4.40
C ALA A 209 26.99 -2.84 -3.19
N LEU A 210 27.12 -4.05 -2.63
CA LEU A 210 26.44 -4.45 -1.42
C LEU A 210 26.91 -3.63 -0.20
N CYS A 211 28.23 -3.52 -0.01
CA CYS A 211 28.83 -2.74 1.08
C CYS A 211 28.35 -1.29 1.05
N ALA A 212 28.34 -0.64 -0.11
CA ALA A 212 27.86 0.72 -0.26
C ALA A 212 26.37 0.89 0.16
N ALA A 213 25.53 -0.11 -0.12
CA ALA A 213 24.13 -0.12 0.32
C ALA A 213 23.99 -0.31 1.83
N ILE A 214 24.83 -1.16 2.43
CA ILE A 214 24.90 -1.38 3.90
C ILE A 214 25.35 -0.08 4.60
N GLU A 215 26.43 0.54 4.13
CA GLU A 215 26.95 1.80 4.68
C GLU A 215 25.88 2.89 4.69
N GLN A 216 25.17 3.07 3.59
CA GLN A 216 24.11 4.05 3.51
C GLN A 216 22.95 3.72 4.47
N ARG A 217 22.56 2.45 4.58
CA ARG A 217 21.47 2.03 5.47
C ARG A 217 21.78 2.34 6.93
N PHE A 218 23.02 2.17 7.32
CA PHE A 218 23.51 2.37 8.68
C PHE A 218 24.21 3.71 8.91
N ALA A 219 24.24 4.63 7.93
CA ALA A 219 24.97 5.91 8.00
C ALA A 219 24.66 6.77 9.24
N ARG A 220 23.49 6.62 9.85
CA ARG A 220 23.07 7.34 11.06
C ARG A 220 23.43 6.60 12.37
N LYS A 221 24.03 5.41 12.28
CA LYS A 221 24.49 4.62 13.42
C LYS A 221 25.95 4.92 13.74
N ALA A 222 26.43 4.44 14.88
CA ALA A 222 27.85 4.56 15.21
C ALA A 222 28.72 3.89 14.15
N GLU A 223 29.87 4.47 13.85
CA GLU A 223 30.80 4.00 12.80
C GLU A 223 31.22 2.53 13.02
N SER A 224 31.38 2.12 14.28
CA SER A 224 31.67 0.72 14.64
C SER A 224 30.57 -0.25 14.18
N VAL A 225 29.30 0.16 14.23
CA VAL A 225 28.16 -0.64 13.75
C VAL A 225 28.18 -0.75 12.23
N VAL A 226 28.46 0.35 11.54
CA VAL A 226 28.59 0.35 10.08
C VAL A 226 29.70 -0.60 9.65
N ARG A 227 30.90 -0.44 10.21
CA ARG A 227 32.07 -1.29 9.89
C ARG A 227 31.80 -2.77 10.16
N ALA A 228 31.19 -3.11 11.31
CA ALA A 228 30.88 -4.50 11.65
C ALA A 228 29.93 -5.14 10.62
N ASN A 229 28.86 -4.46 10.22
CA ASN A 229 27.91 -4.98 9.24
C ASN A 229 28.53 -5.15 7.83
N VAL A 230 29.40 -4.22 7.40
CA VAL A 230 30.14 -4.33 6.15
C VAL A 230 31.13 -5.49 6.19
N GLN A 231 31.87 -5.62 7.30
CA GLN A 231 32.88 -6.68 7.48
C GLN A 231 32.24 -8.07 7.40
N VAL A 232 31.14 -8.32 8.13
CA VAL A 232 30.51 -9.64 8.15
C VAL A 232 29.90 -10.00 6.79
N ALA A 233 29.32 -9.03 6.09
CA ALA A 233 28.79 -9.25 4.75
C ALA A 233 29.91 -9.61 3.76
N ARG A 234 31.05 -8.93 3.81
CA ARG A 234 32.22 -9.22 2.99
C ARG A 234 32.81 -10.60 3.27
N GLU A 235 33.01 -10.93 4.54
CA GLU A 235 33.53 -12.22 4.97
C GLU A 235 32.63 -13.39 4.51
N ALA A 236 31.32 -13.25 4.67
CA ALA A 236 30.37 -14.26 4.23
C ALA A 236 30.34 -14.41 2.69
N HIS A 237 30.39 -13.30 1.97
CA HIS A 237 30.43 -13.29 0.51
C HIS A 237 31.69 -14.01 -0.01
N GLU A 238 32.86 -13.71 0.54
CA GLU A 238 34.12 -14.34 0.17
C GLU A 238 34.11 -15.84 0.52
N TYR A 239 33.53 -16.19 1.70
CA TYR A 239 33.41 -17.57 2.16
C TYR A 239 32.65 -18.46 1.15
N VAL A 240 31.51 -17.99 0.65
CA VAL A 240 30.70 -18.79 -0.30
C VAL A 240 31.30 -18.75 -1.71
N SER A 241 31.83 -17.63 -2.16
CA SER A 241 32.44 -17.50 -3.48
C SER A 241 33.65 -18.44 -3.66
N GLY A 242 34.43 -18.67 -2.59
CA GLY A 242 35.54 -19.63 -2.61
C GLY A 242 35.13 -21.11 -2.60
N ARG A 243 33.88 -21.42 -2.31
CA ARG A 243 33.33 -22.79 -2.20
C ARG A 243 32.41 -23.19 -3.36
N LEU A 244 31.99 -22.26 -4.17
CA LEU A 244 31.25 -22.54 -5.41
C LEU A 244 32.24 -23.00 -6.48
N ASN A 245 32.59 -24.29 -6.46
CA ASN A 245 33.63 -24.86 -7.32
C ASN A 245 33.31 -24.86 -8.83
N GLU A 246 32.05 -24.73 -9.21
CA GLU A 246 31.60 -24.55 -10.59
C GLU A 246 30.34 -23.69 -10.60
N GLY A 247 30.16 -22.88 -11.65
CA GLY A 247 29.16 -21.83 -11.76
C GLY A 247 27.78 -22.21 -11.20
N PHE A 248 27.24 -21.37 -10.36
CA PHE A 248 25.86 -21.48 -9.91
C PHE A 248 24.92 -21.15 -11.07
N PRO A 249 23.91 -21.98 -11.38
CA PRO A 249 23.12 -21.81 -12.60
C PRO A 249 22.26 -20.53 -12.61
N PHE A 250 21.99 -19.97 -11.43
CA PHE A 250 21.18 -18.76 -11.26
C PHE A 250 22.01 -17.54 -10.86
N SER A 251 23.17 -17.35 -11.49
CA SER A 251 24.00 -16.17 -11.26
C SER A 251 23.44 -14.94 -11.97
N LEU A 252 23.67 -13.75 -11.38
CA LEU A 252 23.36 -12.47 -12.01
C LEU A 252 24.43 -12.10 -13.02
N PRO A 253 24.11 -12.04 -14.34
CA PRO A 253 25.04 -11.50 -15.31
C PRO A 253 25.36 -10.03 -14.97
N PRO A 254 26.61 -9.57 -15.15
CA PRO A 254 26.92 -8.18 -14.97
C PRO A 254 26.06 -7.33 -15.92
N VAL A 255 25.32 -6.38 -15.35
CA VAL A 255 24.65 -5.36 -16.17
C VAL A 255 25.77 -4.51 -16.78
N PRO A 256 25.79 -4.30 -18.12
CA PRO A 256 26.74 -3.38 -18.72
C PRO A 256 26.68 -2.07 -17.93
N SER A 257 27.85 -1.63 -17.44
CA SER A 257 27.98 -0.49 -16.54
C SER A 257 27.33 0.75 -17.16
N ALA A 258 26.03 0.87 -16.98
CA ALA A 258 25.42 2.17 -16.90
C ALA A 258 25.83 2.70 -15.53
N SER A 259 26.43 3.86 -15.47
CA SER A 259 26.60 4.63 -14.23
C SER A 259 25.33 4.49 -13.41
N PRO A 260 25.38 4.43 -12.06
CA PRO A 260 24.19 4.30 -11.25
C PRO A 260 23.12 5.22 -11.82
N SER A 261 22.06 4.62 -12.40
CA SER A 261 21.11 5.42 -13.16
C SER A 261 20.40 6.33 -12.15
N PRO A 262 20.68 7.64 -12.14
CA PRO A 262 20.00 8.57 -11.23
C PRO A 262 18.50 8.63 -11.51
N SER A 263 18.06 7.93 -12.56
CA SER A 263 16.70 7.89 -13.04
C SER A 263 15.81 6.84 -12.35
N ARG A 264 16.38 5.91 -11.54
CA ARG A 264 15.61 4.86 -10.85
C ARG A 264 15.40 5.17 -9.37
N ILE A 265 14.23 4.76 -8.88
CA ILE A 265 13.84 4.84 -7.47
C ILE A 265 13.30 3.50 -7.01
N LEU A 266 13.35 3.26 -5.71
CA LEU A 266 12.80 2.08 -5.05
C LEU A 266 11.73 2.55 -4.06
N LEU A 267 10.47 2.19 -4.30
CA LEU A 267 9.32 2.61 -3.50
C LEU A 267 8.40 1.43 -3.21
N SER A 268 7.68 1.53 -2.11
CA SER A 268 6.49 0.72 -1.84
C SER A 268 5.22 1.41 -2.36
N GLY A 269 4.12 0.66 -2.47
CA GLY A 269 2.83 1.24 -2.85
C GLY A 269 2.34 2.28 -1.86
N ASN A 270 2.52 2.05 -0.56
CA ASN A 270 2.15 3.02 0.48
C ASN A 270 2.97 4.32 0.36
N GLU A 271 4.29 4.22 0.13
CA GLU A 271 5.13 5.41 -0.09
C GLU A 271 4.75 6.15 -1.37
N ALA A 272 4.49 5.43 -2.45
CA ALA A 272 4.07 6.02 -3.72
C ALA A 272 2.71 6.72 -3.59
N PHE A 273 1.76 6.12 -2.87
CA PHE A 273 0.47 6.77 -2.55
C PHE A 273 0.68 8.06 -1.77
N CYS A 274 1.53 8.05 -0.73
CA CYS A 274 1.85 9.24 0.05
C CYS A 274 2.46 10.36 -0.81
N LEU A 275 3.38 10.02 -1.72
CA LEU A 275 3.96 10.96 -2.67
C LEU A 275 2.88 11.54 -3.59
N GLY A 276 1.99 10.72 -4.13
CA GLY A 276 0.86 11.15 -4.94
C GLY A 276 -0.10 12.06 -4.17
N ALA A 277 -0.44 11.70 -2.93
CA ALA A 277 -1.28 12.52 -2.05
C ALA A 277 -0.67 13.88 -1.75
N ALA A 278 0.62 13.94 -1.46
CA ALA A 278 1.34 15.20 -1.23
C ALA A 278 1.39 16.05 -2.51
N ALA A 279 1.67 15.46 -3.68
CA ALA A 279 1.60 16.13 -4.97
C ALA A 279 0.18 16.64 -5.27
N GLY A 280 -0.83 15.84 -4.96
CA GLY A 280 -2.24 16.19 -5.03
C GLY A 280 -2.68 17.25 -4.02
N GLY A 281 -1.79 17.74 -3.16
CA GLY A 281 -2.08 18.82 -2.23
C GLY A 281 -2.73 18.40 -0.92
N CYS A 282 -2.57 17.15 -0.48
CA CYS A 282 -2.93 16.73 0.87
C CYS A 282 -2.28 17.64 1.92
N ARG A 283 -3.06 18.08 2.91
CA ARG A 283 -2.59 18.96 4.01
C ARG A 283 -2.92 18.41 5.38
N PHE A 284 -3.75 17.39 5.47
CA PHE A 284 -4.16 16.83 6.74
C PHE A 284 -4.30 15.31 6.64
N ILE A 285 -3.71 14.60 7.58
CA ILE A 285 -3.97 13.18 7.84
C ILE A 285 -4.20 12.97 9.33
N ALA A 286 -5.28 12.28 9.68
CA ALA A 286 -5.46 11.68 10.99
C ALA A 286 -5.65 10.19 10.80
N ALA A 287 -4.91 9.37 11.55
CA ALA A 287 -5.04 7.92 11.45
C ALA A 287 -4.72 7.25 12.80
N TYR A 288 -5.36 6.10 13.04
CA TYR A 288 -4.96 5.15 14.06
C TYR A 288 -4.04 4.08 13.43
N PRO A 289 -2.90 3.75 14.03
CA PRO A 289 -1.96 2.80 13.47
C PRO A 289 -2.57 1.40 13.34
N MET A 290 -2.84 0.97 12.11
CA MET A 290 -3.32 -0.36 11.81
C MET A 290 -2.48 -0.99 10.68
N THR A 291 -1.86 -2.15 10.96
CA THR A 291 -1.10 -2.90 9.95
C THR A 291 -2.05 -3.38 8.84
N PRO A 292 -1.71 -3.20 7.53
CA PRO A 292 -0.45 -2.68 6.98
C PRO A 292 -0.46 -1.19 6.62
N ALA A 293 -1.47 -0.42 6.99
CA ALA A 293 -1.62 1.01 6.67
C ALA A 293 -0.71 1.93 7.52
N THR A 294 -0.14 1.45 8.63
CA THR A 294 0.67 2.25 9.57
C THR A 294 1.79 3.03 8.89
N THR A 295 2.42 2.45 7.87
CA THR A 295 3.52 3.08 7.12
C THR A 295 3.11 4.34 6.37
N ILE A 296 1.82 4.49 6.02
CA ILE A 296 1.27 5.72 5.43
C ILE A 296 1.35 6.86 6.45
N LEU A 297 0.84 6.64 7.68
CA LEU A 297 0.90 7.63 8.75
C LEU A 297 2.34 7.98 9.12
N GLU A 298 3.22 6.96 9.25
CA GLU A 298 4.63 7.14 9.55
C GLU A 298 5.34 7.98 8.48
N TRP A 299 5.11 7.70 7.21
CA TRP A 299 5.70 8.45 6.10
C TRP A 299 5.22 9.90 6.09
N MET A 300 3.92 10.12 6.21
CA MET A 300 3.33 11.46 6.26
C MET A 300 3.83 12.27 7.46
N ALA A 301 3.94 11.64 8.63
CA ALA A 301 4.47 12.28 9.84
C ALA A 301 5.96 12.63 9.71
N ALA A 302 6.75 11.75 9.09
CA ALA A 302 8.18 11.98 8.87
C ALA A 302 8.45 13.17 7.92
N HIS A 303 7.56 13.43 6.96
CA HIS A 303 7.69 14.48 5.97
C HIS A 303 6.74 15.67 6.22
N ALA A 304 6.03 15.69 7.34
CA ALA A 304 4.99 16.67 7.65
C ALA A 304 5.50 18.12 7.56
N ALA A 305 6.66 18.41 8.16
CA ALA A 305 7.25 19.74 8.17
C ALA A 305 7.66 20.21 6.76
N ASP A 306 8.27 19.33 5.98
CA ASP A 306 8.78 19.65 4.64
C ASP A 306 7.64 19.88 3.63
N LEU A 307 6.53 19.15 3.80
CA LEU A 307 5.40 19.17 2.87
C LEU A 307 4.24 20.07 3.34
N GLY A 308 4.33 20.68 4.53
CA GLY A 308 3.27 21.49 5.12
C GLY A 308 2.00 20.67 5.41
N ILE A 309 2.17 19.45 5.89
CA ILE A 309 1.09 18.52 6.24
C ILE A 309 0.93 18.50 7.77
N VAL A 310 -0.30 18.48 8.25
CA VAL A 310 -0.64 18.17 9.64
C VAL A 310 -0.91 16.69 9.74
N ALA A 311 -0.06 15.96 10.47
CA ALA A 311 -0.22 14.52 10.71
C ALA A 311 -0.59 14.28 12.18
N VAL A 312 -1.74 13.63 12.40
CA VAL A 312 -2.29 13.35 13.72
C VAL A 312 -2.38 11.85 13.96
N HIS A 313 -1.77 11.39 15.05
CA HIS A 313 -2.01 10.05 15.57
C HIS A 313 -3.28 10.11 16.43
N ALA A 314 -4.39 9.62 15.90
CA ALA A 314 -5.68 9.58 16.59
C ALA A 314 -5.76 8.44 17.61
N GLU A 315 -6.69 8.54 18.55
CA GLU A 315 -6.93 7.51 19.58
C GLU A 315 -7.54 6.23 18.99
N ASP A 316 -8.44 6.40 18.01
CA ASP A 316 -9.12 5.33 17.29
C ASP A 316 -9.50 5.78 15.87
N GLU A 317 -10.08 4.86 15.09
CA GLU A 317 -10.45 5.08 13.70
C GLU A 317 -11.65 6.02 13.56
N ILE A 318 -12.58 6.03 14.51
CA ILE A 318 -13.75 6.91 14.52
C ILE A 318 -13.29 8.37 14.68
N ALA A 319 -12.43 8.62 15.66
CA ALA A 319 -11.83 9.92 15.87
C ALA A 319 -11.03 10.38 14.65
N ALA A 320 -10.23 9.47 14.04
CA ALA A 320 -9.43 9.75 12.85
C ALA A 320 -10.31 10.20 11.66
N ALA A 321 -11.38 9.45 11.37
CA ALA A 321 -12.30 9.78 10.29
C ALA A 321 -13.01 11.10 10.53
N CYS A 322 -13.53 11.34 11.73
CA CYS A 322 -14.20 12.58 12.09
C CYS A 322 -13.27 13.80 12.03
N MET A 323 -11.99 13.66 12.43
CA MET A 323 -10.99 14.72 12.28
C MET A 323 -10.74 15.02 10.79
N ALA A 324 -10.66 14.00 9.93
CA ALA A 324 -10.48 14.19 8.50
C ALA A 324 -11.70 14.85 7.84
N VAL A 325 -12.93 14.50 8.23
CA VAL A 325 -14.15 15.17 7.79
C VAL A 325 -14.15 16.64 8.22
N GLY A 326 -13.82 16.93 9.49
CA GLY A 326 -13.73 18.30 9.99
C GLY A 326 -12.70 19.14 9.22
N ALA A 327 -11.53 18.56 8.92
CA ALA A 327 -10.52 19.23 8.10
C ALA A 327 -11.01 19.44 6.65
N GLY A 328 -11.68 18.44 6.05
CA GLY A 328 -12.28 18.54 4.72
C GLY A 328 -13.36 19.62 4.64
N LEU A 329 -14.16 19.76 5.68
CA LEU A 329 -15.17 20.82 5.79
C LEU A 329 -14.55 22.24 5.73
N THR A 330 -13.38 22.43 6.34
CA THR A 330 -12.66 23.73 6.28
C THR A 330 -11.99 23.98 4.94
N GLY A 331 -12.05 23.03 4.00
CA GLY A 331 -11.45 23.13 2.67
C GLY A 331 -10.04 22.53 2.58
N ALA A 332 -9.49 21.94 3.64
CA ALA A 332 -8.23 21.21 3.54
C ALA A 332 -8.44 19.89 2.77
N ARG A 333 -7.48 19.51 1.92
CA ARG A 333 -7.43 18.13 1.40
C ARG A 333 -7.02 17.21 2.53
N ALA A 334 -7.96 16.41 3.03
CA ALA A 334 -7.82 15.61 4.22
C ALA A 334 -7.99 14.12 3.94
N MET A 335 -7.26 13.29 4.67
CA MET A 335 -7.37 11.84 4.56
C MET A 335 -7.23 11.13 5.90
N THR A 336 -7.65 9.88 5.89
CA THR A 336 -7.32 8.87 6.91
C THR A 336 -6.80 7.61 6.23
N SER A 337 -6.08 6.76 6.99
CA SER A 337 -5.60 5.46 6.51
C SER A 337 -5.84 4.38 7.54
N THR A 338 -6.30 3.21 7.09
CA THR A 338 -6.69 2.09 7.93
C THR A 338 -6.60 0.76 7.18
N SER A 339 -7.18 -0.29 7.73
CA SER A 339 -7.43 -1.60 7.13
C SER A 339 -8.91 -1.97 7.38
N GLY A 340 -9.42 -3.04 6.77
CA GLY A 340 -10.84 -3.39 6.78
C GLY A 340 -11.55 -3.33 8.13
N GLY A 341 -10.88 -3.78 9.22
CA GLY A 341 -11.45 -3.66 10.57
C GLY A 341 -11.69 -2.22 11.02
N GLY A 342 -10.77 -1.30 10.68
CA GLY A 342 -10.95 0.12 10.97
C GLY A 342 -11.92 0.80 10.01
N LEU A 343 -11.97 0.39 8.73
CA LEU A 343 -12.99 0.87 7.79
C LEU A 343 -14.40 0.55 8.29
N CYS A 344 -14.62 -0.63 8.91
CA CYS A 344 -15.87 -0.95 9.58
C CYS A 344 -16.25 0.04 10.68
N LEU A 345 -15.27 0.58 11.42
CA LEU A 345 -15.52 1.58 12.48
C LEU A 345 -15.79 2.98 11.90
N MET A 346 -15.36 3.26 10.68
CA MET A 346 -15.53 4.56 10.00
C MET A 346 -16.87 4.68 9.25
N THR A 347 -17.72 3.65 9.26
CA THR A 347 -18.93 3.59 8.42
C THR A 347 -19.86 4.78 8.62
N GLU A 348 -20.10 5.20 9.85
CA GLU A 348 -20.96 6.36 10.12
C GLU A 348 -20.33 7.67 9.62
N ALA A 349 -19.01 7.84 9.82
CA ALA A 349 -18.30 9.02 9.33
C ALA A 349 -18.29 9.10 7.78
N CYS A 350 -18.31 7.95 7.08
CA CYS A 350 -18.50 7.91 5.63
C CYS A 350 -19.88 8.44 5.23
N GLY A 351 -20.93 7.99 5.91
CA GLY A 351 -22.30 8.48 5.70
C GLY A 351 -22.43 9.97 5.99
N MET A 352 -21.84 10.43 7.09
CA MET A 352 -21.78 11.84 7.46
C MET A 352 -21.10 12.67 6.36
N ALA A 353 -19.95 12.25 5.85
CA ALA A 353 -19.26 12.96 4.78
C ALA A 353 -20.08 13.00 3.47
N GLY A 354 -20.79 11.91 3.15
CA GLY A 354 -21.70 11.85 2.01
C GLY A 354 -22.90 12.77 2.16
N MET A 355 -23.49 12.82 3.35
CA MET A 355 -24.67 13.65 3.64
C MET A 355 -24.34 15.14 3.69
N THR A 356 -23.22 15.51 4.31
CA THR A 356 -22.75 16.91 4.39
C THR A 356 -21.99 17.34 3.12
N GLU A 357 -21.84 16.46 2.16
CA GLU A 357 -21.13 16.69 0.90
C GLU A 357 -19.70 17.23 1.14
N VAL A 358 -18.98 16.61 2.08
CA VAL A 358 -17.60 16.94 2.45
C VAL A 358 -16.63 15.99 1.77
N PRO A 359 -15.59 16.51 1.07
CA PRO A 359 -14.54 15.68 0.51
C PRO A 359 -13.77 14.93 1.60
N LEU A 360 -13.63 13.63 1.43
CA LEU A 360 -12.87 12.76 2.33
C LEU A 360 -12.13 11.69 1.53
N VAL A 361 -10.85 11.48 1.80
CA VAL A 361 -10.11 10.35 1.25
C VAL A 361 -9.84 9.34 2.37
N ILE A 362 -10.22 8.08 2.14
CA ILE A 362 -9.95 6.96 3.05
C ILE A 362 -9.07 5.96 2.30
N VAL A 363 -7.93 5.62 2.87
CA VAL A 363 -7.05 4.57 2.32
C VAL A 363 -7.21 3.33 3.15
N ASP A 364 -7.78 2.31 2.54
CA ASP A 364 -7.88 0.99 3.13
C ASP A 364 -6.79 0.09 2.57
N VAL A 365 -5.80 -0.24 3.40
CA VAL A 365 -4.76 -1.22 3.04
C VAL A 365 -5.20 -2.57 3.56
N GLN A 366 -5.81 -3.35 2.68
CA GLN A 366 -6.50 -4.59 2.99
C GLN A 366 -5.57 -5.68 3.53
N ARG A 367 -6.11 -6.49 4.42
CA ARG A 367 -5.48 -7.69 5.00
C ARG A 367 -6.54 -8.77 5.23
N GLY A 368 -6.11 -9.99 5.54
CA GLY A 368 -7.06 -11.08 5.80
C GLY A 368 -7.99 -10.80 6.98
N GLY A 369 -9.30 -10.79 6.71
CA GLY A 369 -10.38 -10.69 7.68
C GLY A 369 -10.92 -12.06 8.12
N PRO A 370 -12.09 -12.15 8.82
CA PRO A 370 -12.82 -11.04 9.46
C PRO A 370 -12.20 -10.59 10.79
N SER A 371 -12.65 -9.47 11.35
CA SER A 371 -12.16 -8.87 12.60
C SER A 371 -10.65 -8.56 12.50
N THR A 372 -9.85 -8.90 13.51
CA THR A 372 -8.37 -8.75 13.42
C THR A 372 -7.78 -9.67 12.35
N GLY A 373 -8.36 -10.83 12.14
CA GLY A 373 -8.04 -11.78 11.08
C GLY A 373 -6.57 -12.18 11.01
N LEU A 374 -5.97 -11.98 9.84
CA LEU A 374 -4.57 -12.24 9.55
C LEU A 374 -3.83 -10.92 9.28
N PRO A 375 -3.38 -10.18 10.30
CA PRO A 375 -2.92 -8.80 10.17
C PRO A 375 -1.76 -8.58 9.20
N THR A 376 -1.01 -9.64 8.92
CA THR A 376 0.21 -9.60 8.09
C THR A 376 0.09 -10.40 6.80
N ARG A 377 -1.13 -10.83 6.45
CA ARG A 377 -1.40 -11.56 5.21
C ARG A 377 -2.20 -10.71 4.25
N THR A 378 -1.80 -10.74 2.99
CA THR A 378 -2.52 -10.05 1.93
C THR A 378 -3.85 -10.76 1.64
N GLU A 379 -4.90 -9.98 1.47
CA GLU A 379 -6.19 -10.42 1.00
C GLU A 379 -6.93 -9.22 0.39
N GLN A 380 -7.85 -9.45 -0.53
CA GLN A 380 -8.69 -8.43 -1.15
C GLN A 380 -10.15 -8.64 -0.74
N SER A 381 -10.42 -8.70 0.57
CA SER A 381 -11.73 -9.06 1.12
C SER A 381 -12.65 -7.87 1.42
N ASP A 382 -12.16 -6.63 1.33
CA ASP A 382 -12.90 -5.44 1.76
C ASP A 382 -13.70 -4.75 0.63
N LEU A 383 -13.69 -5.32 -0.59
CA LEU A 383 -14.34 -4.72 -1.77
C LEU A 383 -15.84 -4.47 -1.54
N LEU A 384 -16.58 -5.45 -1.02
CA LEU A 384 -18.02 -5.29 -0.78
C LEU A 384 -18.30 -4.28 0.35
N LEU A 385 -17.45 -4.21 1.37
CA LEU A 385 -17.53 -3.19 2.41
C LEU A 385 -17.30 -1.80 1.81
N ALA A 386 -16.32 -1.65 0.91
CA ALA A 386 -16.06 -0.38 0.23
C ALA A 386 -17.20 0.04 -0.71
N PHE A 387 -17.96 -0.91 -1.28
CA PHE A 387 -19.14 -0.62 -2.09
C PHE A 387 -20.36 -0.21 -1.24
N HIS A 388 -20.39 -0.62 0.02
CA HIS A 388 -21.46 -0.31 0.97
C HIS A 388 -20.86 0.20 2.29
N PRO A 389 -20.16 1.37 2.25
CA PRO A 389 -19.34 1.80 3.38
C PRO A 389 -20.13 2.44 4.53
N SER A 390 -21.47 2.47 4.47
CA SER A 390 -22.36 2.91 5.54
C SER A 390 -23.79 2.46 5.30
N HIS A 391 -24.71 2.82 6.20
CA HIS A 391 -26.13 2.64 6.03
C HIS A 391 -26.74 3.74 5.15
N GLY A 392 -27.78 3.42 4.41
CA GLY A 392 -28.43 4.32 3.44
C GLY A 392 -27.60 4.57 2.18
N ASP A 393 -28.17 5.31 1.24
CA ASP A 393 -27.55 5.60 -0.05
C ASP A 393 -26.91 6.98 -0.04
N PHE A 394 -25.65 7.06 -0.45
CA PHE A 394 -24.91 8.31 -0.62
C PHE A 394 -23.82 8.14 -1.69
N PRO A 395 -23.40 9.25 -2.35
CA PRO A 395 -22.37 9.19 -3.36
C PRO A 395 -21.00 8.89 -2.74
N HIS A 396 -20.27 7.95 -3.31
CA HIS A 396 -18.87 7.65 -2.97
C HIS A 396 -18.16 7.00 -4.16
N ILE A 397 -16.86 7.06 -4.18
CA ILE A 397 -16.01 6.52 -5.25
C ILE A 397 -15.03 5.53 -4.64
N VAL A 398 -14.74 4.43 -5.37
CA VAL A 398 -13.75 3.43 -4.95
C VAL A 398 -12.70 3.26 -6.05
N LEU A 399 -11.43 3.43 -5.68
CA LEU A 399 -10.27 3.21 -6.53
C LEU A 399 -9.46 2.02 -6.01
N ALA A 400 -8.88 1.22 -6.91
CA ALA A 400 -8.09 0.05 -6.56
C ALA A 400 -6.83 -0.05 -7.45
N PRO A 401 -5.77 0.69 -7.15
CA PRO A 401 -4.53 0.64 -7.92
C PRO A 401 -3.83 -0.71 -7.74
N GLY A 402 -3.27 -1.25 -8.83
CA GLY A 402 -2.64 -2.56 -8.86
C GLY A 402 -1.10 -2.53 -8.90
N THR A 403 -0.49 -1.38 -9.15
CA THR A 403 0.96 -1.20 -9.20
C THR A 403 1.41 -0.01 -8.37
N VAL A 404 2.70 0.04 -8.02
CA VAL A 404 3.28 1.18 -7.27
C VAL A 404 3.11 2.50 -8.03
N GLN A 405 3.22 2.49 -9.37
CA GLN A 405 2.94 3.67 -10.19
C GLN A 405 1.46 4.09 -10.07
N GLN A 406 0.53 3.13 -10.17
CA GLN A 406 -0.90 3.41 -10.01
C GLN A 406 -1.25 3.88 -8.59
N CYS A 407 -0.50 3.44 -7.56
CA CYS A 407 -0.65 3.98 -6.20
C CYS A 407 -0.32 5.46 -6.14
N PHE A 408 0.74 5.91 -6.82
CA PHE A 408 1.05 7.35 -6.95
C PHE A 408 -0.08 8.10 -7.64
N GLU A 409 -0.61 7.56 -8.75
CA GLU A 409 -1.74 8.18 -9.46
C GLU A 409 -2.99 8.24 -8.60
N ALA A 410 -3.35 7.15 -7.92
CA ALA A 410 -4.49 7.11 -7.01
C ALA A 410 -4.35 8.15 -5.89
N GLY A 411 -3.11 8.39 -5.42
CA GLY A 411 -2.82 9.38 -4.39
C GLY A 411 -3.32 10.79 -4.74
N TYR A 412 -3.07 11.29 -5.95
CA TYR A 412 -3.57 12.63 -6.33
C TYR A 412 -4.99 12.59 -6.90
N ARG A 413 -5.36 11.52 -7.63
CA ARG A 413 -6.71 11.40 -8.22
C ARG A 413 -7.80 11.32 -7.14
N ALA A 414 -7.55 10.62 -6.04
CA ALA A 414 -8.52 10.50 -4.96
C ALA A 414 -8.94 11.86 -4.41
N PHE A 415 -8.00 12.78 -4.22
CA PHE A 415 -8.32 14.14 -3.76
C PHE A 415 -9.04 14.97 -4.83
N ASN A 416 -8.67 14.82 -6.10
CA ASN A 416 -9.35 15.51 -7.18
C ASN A 416 -10.81 15.06 -7.30
N LEU A 417 -11.06 13.75 -7.25
CA LEU A 417 -12.40 13.18 -7.29
C LEU A 417 -13.22 13.57 -6.04
N ALA A 418 -12.60 13.48 -4.84
CA ALA A 418 -13.28 13.87 -3.60
C ALA A 418 -13.70 15.34 -3.62
N ASP A 419 -12.81 16.25 -4.02
CA ASP A 419 -13.11 17.67 -4.11
C ASP A 419 -14.15 18.00 -5.16
N ARG A 420 -13.98 17.44 -6.37
CA ARG A 420 -14.89 17.72 -7.50
C ARG A 420 -16.30 17.23 -7.22
N TYR A 421 -16.44 15.99 -6.71
CA TYR A 421 -17.73 15.38 -6.45
C TYR A 421 -18.24 15.59 -5.02
N GLN A 422 -17.43 16.20 -4.15
CA GLN A 422 -17.81 16.49 -2.77
C GLN A 422 -18.40 15.24 -2.09
N CYS A 423 -17.61 14.17 -2.06
CA CYS A 423 -18.01 12.88 -1.51
C CYS A 423 -16.79 12.10 -1.00
N PRO A 424 -17.00 11.03 -0.20
CA PRO A 424 -15.93 10.12 0.16
C PRO A 424 -15.32 9.42 -1.06
N VAL A 425 -14.00 9.28 -1.07
CA VAL A 425 -13.25 8.43 -2.00
C VAL A 425 -12.45 7.42 -1.20
N ILE A 426 -12.73 6.14 -1.40
CA ILE A 426 -12.04 5.03 -0.76
C ILE A 426 -10.99 4.50 -1.74
N VAL A 427 -9.75 4.36 -1.28
CA VAL A 427 -8.66 3.78 -2.07
C VAL A 427 -8.31 2.43 -1.46
N LEU A 428 -8.60 1.36 -2.20
CA LEU A 428 -8.29 -0.01 -1.81
C LEU A 428 -6.86 -0.36 -2.26
N LEU A 429 -5.94 -0.32 -1.33
CA LEU A 429 -4.64 -0.99 -1.44
C LEU A 429 -4.77 -2.37 -0.78
N ASP A 430 -3.71 -3.14 -0.79
CA ASP A 430 -3.58 -4.34 0.05
C ASP A 430 -2.16 -4.47 0.58
N SER A 431 -1.95 -5.42 1.49
CA SER A 431 -0.65 -5.66 2.10
C SER A 431 0.45 -5.97 1.08
N TYR A 432 0.08 -6.57 -0.05
CA TYR A 432 1.04 -6.94 -1.11
C TYR A 432 1.57 -5.70 -1.84
N VAL A 433 0.70 -4.92 -2.50
CA VAL A 433 1.15 -3.72 -3.22
C VAL A 433 1.62 -2.63 -2.25
N GLY A 434 0.96 -2.48 -1.12
CA GLY A 434 1.28 -1.46 -0.12
C GLY A 434 2.66 -1.62 0.50
N GLY A 435 3.10 -2.87 0.75
CA GLY A 435 4.35 -3.18 1.43
C GLY A 435 5.51 -3.61 0.53
N SER A 436 5.25 -4.05 -0.71
CA SER A 436 6.30 -4.52 -1.62
C SER A 436 7.15 -3.38 -2.16
N LEU A 437 8.47 -3.54 -2.13
CA LEU A 437 9.42 -2.61 -2.73
C LEU A 437 9.59 -2.91 -4.22
N VAL A 438 9.46 -1.90 -5.07
CA VAL A 438 9.56 -2.03 -6.53
C VAL A 438 10.52 -0.99 -7.09
N THR A 439 11.40 -1.41 -7.98
CA THR A 439 12.25 -0.50 -8.75
C THR A 439 11.45 0.12 -9.90
N LEU A 440 11.37 1.43 -9.94
CA LEU A 440 10.70 2.21 -10.98
C LEU A 440 11.64 3.21 -11.64
N GLY A 441 11.37 3.58 -12.89
CA GLY A 441 11.92 4.78 -13.49
C GLY A 441 11.37 6.02 -12.78
N ARG A 442 12.23 7.00 -12.49
CA ARG A 442 11.77 8.26 -11.85
C ARG A 442 10.76 9.02 -12.72
N SER A 443 10.86 8.89 -14.05
CA SER A 443 9.92 9.47 -15.02
C SER A 443 8.50 8.92 -14.90
N CYS A 444 8.32 7.71 -14.35
CA CYS A 444 7.00 7.14 -14.09
C CYS A 444 6.19 7.92 -13.04
N LEU A 445 6.86 8.75 -12.22
CA LEU A 445 6.22 9.60 -11.23
C LEU A 445 6.29 11.07 -11.67
N SER A 446 5.30 11.49 -12.44
CA SER A 446 5.25 12.87 -13.01
C SER A 446 4.79 13.90 -11.97
N TRP A 447 5.57 14.10 -10.91
CA TRP A 447 5.24 15.03 -9.80
C TRP A 447 4.82 16.42 -10.28
N ASN A 448 5.59 17.00 -11.20
CA ASN A 448 5.36 18.36 -11.69
C ASN A 448 4.16 18.49 -12.65
N ALA A 449 3.63 17.36 -13.14
CA ALA A 449 2.50 17.33 -14.05
C ALA A 449 1.17 17.03 -13.32
N VAL A 450 1.20 16.89 -11.99
CA VAL A 450 0.00 16.64 -11.21
C VAL A 450 -0.88 17.88 -11.19
N GLU A 451 -2.05 17.78 -11.80
CA GLU A 451 -3.07 18.82 -11.73
C GLU A 451 -3.87 18.67 -10.44
N ARG A 452 -4.20 19.81 -9.82
CA ARG A 452 -5.05 19.86 -8.63
C ARG A 452 -6.41 20.41 -9.03
N ASP A 453 -7.37 19.54 -9.11
CA ASP A 453 -8.75 19.89 -9.43
C ASP A 453 -9.55 20.01 -8.13
N ARG A 454 -10.01 21.23 -7.84
CA ARG A 454 -10.83 21.54 -6.67
C ARG A 454 -12.33 21.54 -6.97
N GLY A 455 -12.71 21.26 -8.22
CA GLY A 455 -14.08 21.41 -8.67
C GLY A 455 -14.52 22.88 -8.69
N GLU A 456 -15.82 23.10 -8.58
CA GLU A 456 -16.39 24.45 -8.55
C GLU A 456 -16.23 25.09 -7.16
N TYR A 457 -15.22 25.95 -7.05
CA TYR A 457 -14.85 26.58 -5.80
C TYR A 457 -14.94 28.10 -5.93
N LEU A 458 -15.82 28.70 -5.12
CA LEU A 458 -16.11 30.13 -5.13
C LEU A 458 -15.24 30.84 -4.11
N GLY A 459 -14.49 31.87 -4.54
CA GLY A 459 -13.57 32.61 -3.67
C GLY A 459 -12.17 32.04 -3.72
N GLY A 460 -11.21 32.84 -4.20
CA GLY A 460 -9.85 32.41 -4.46
C GLY A 460 -9.17 31.82 -3.24
N TYR A 461 -8.64 30.63 -3.39
CA TYR A 461 -7.56 30.12 -2.55
C TYR A 461 -6.27 30.80 -3.01
N GLU A 462 -5.51 31.40 -2.10
CA GLU A 462 -4.13 31.76 -2.40
C GLU A 462 -3.34 30.45 -2.61
N THR A 463 -3.02 30.16 -3.86
CA THR A 463 -2.23 28.98 -4.22
C THR A 463 -0.77 29.20 -3.91
N ALA A 464 -0.11 28.17 -3.39
CA ALA A 464 1.35 28.20 -3.30
C ALA A 464 1.97 28.41 -4.70
N PRO A 465 3.04 29.22 -4.84
CA PRO A 465 3.65 29.50 -6.14
C PRO A 465 4.03 28.21 -6.87
N GLY A 466 3.59 28.05 -8.11
CA GLY A 466 3.93 26.93 -8.98
C GLY A 466 2.86 25.84 -9.14
N THR A 467 1.66 25.99 -8.56
CA THR A 467 0.55 25.06 -8.79
C THR A 467 -0.41 25.62 -9.84
N ARG A 468 -0.68 24.81 -10.87
CA ARG A 468 -1.74 25.11 -11.85
C ARG A 468 -3.06 24.63 -11.26
N GLU A 469 -3.89 25.54 -10.76
CA GLU A 469 -5.26 25.22 -10.37
C GLU A 469 -6.20 25.46 -11.55
N ILE A 470 -7.08 24.49 -11.81
CA ILE A 470 -8.21 24.66 -12.70
C ILE A 470 -9.37 25.11 -11.83
N SER A 471 -9.57 26.40 -11.67
CA SER A 471 -10.81 26.97 -11.14
C SER A 471 -11.66 27.40 -12.31
N THR A 472 -12.83 26.81 -12.45
CA THR A 472 -13.76 27.10 -13.56
C THR A 472 -14.78 28.18 -13.23
N ALA A 473 -14.81 28.72 -12.01
CA ALA A 473 -15.81 29.70 -11.60
C ALA A 473 -15.29 31.12 -11.65
N ASN A 474 -15.94 31.95 -12.47
CA ASN A 474 -15.77 33.40 -12.43
C ASN A 474 -16.35 33.96 -11.13
N VAL A 475 -15.51 34.64 -10.34
CA VAL A 475 -15.90 35.32 -9.09
C VAL A 475 -16.99 36.36 -9.31
N ASP A 476 -17.11 36.87 -10.54
CA ASP A 476 -18.10 37.86 -10.93
C ASP A 476 -19.54 37.30 -10.95
N ALA A 477 -19.72 35.99 -11.08
CA ALA A 477 -21.05 35.39 -11.09
C ALA A 477 -21.76 35.42 -9.73
N ILE A 478 -21.00 35.50 -8.62
CA ILE A 478 -21.60 35.62 -7.27
C ILE A 478 -22.15 37.02 -7.03
N ALA A 479 -21.48 38.05 -7.55
CA ALA A 479 -21.94 39.42 -7.44
C ALA A 479 -23.25 39.66 -8.22
N ASP A 480 -23.41 38.98 -9.39
CA ASP A 480 -24.60 39.11 -10.23
C ASP A 480 -25.80 38.31 -9.70
N THR A 481 -25.61 37.16 -9.06
CA THR A 481 -26.71 36.41 -8.43
C THR A 481 -27.19 37.11 -7.14
N ALA A 482 -26.31 37.81 -6.45
CA ALA A 482 -26.67 38.65 -5.29
C ALA A 482 -27.37 39.97 -5.71
N SER A 483 -27.23 40.42 -6.97
CA SER A 483 -27.75 41.71 -7.45
C SER A 483 -29.12 41.64 -8.16
N THR A 484 -29.63 40.45 -8.46
CA THR A 484 -30.91 40.29 -9.19
C THR A 484 -32.12 39.93 -8.33
N SER A 485 -31.97 39.76 -7.00
CA SER A 485 -33.12 39.69 -6.11
C SER A 485 -33.34 41.06 -5.44
N THR A 486 -34.40 41.77 -5.87
CA THR A 486 -34.99 42.93 -5.21
C THR A 486 -35.01 42.74 -3.70
N ALA A 487 -34.45 43.72 -3.00
CA ALA A 487 -34.36 43.84 -1.55
C ALA A 487 -35.65 43.40 -0.84
N ASP A 488 -35.64 42.18 -0.37
CA ASP A 488 -36.40 41.74 0.77
C ASP A 488 -35.41 41.40 1.89
N THR A 489 -35.58 41.97 3.05
CA THR A 489 -34.65 41.97 4.17
C THR A 489 -34.53 40.61 4.91
N THR A 490 -34.71 39.51 4.20
CA THR A 490 -34.41 38.17 4.63
C THR A 490 -33.31 37.62 3.72
N GLY A 491 -32.06 37.82 4.13
CA GLY A 491 -30.78 37.44 3.61
C GLY A 491 -30.74 36.39 2.51
N GLY A 492 -30.67 36.83 1.24
CA GLY A 492 -30.25 35.97 0.14
C GLY A 492 -28.79 35.53 0.38
N GLY A 493 -28.60 34.49 1.19
CA GLY A 493 -27.30 33.96 1.55
C GLY A 493 -26.81 32.90 0.55
N TYR A 494 -25.56 32.55 0.66
CA TYR A 494 -24.95 31.43 -0.07
C TYR A 494 -25.72 30.13 0.19
N LEU A 495 -26.19 29.50 -0.89
CA LEU A 495 -26.88 28.19 -0.83
C LEU A 495 -25.85 27.06 -1.02
N ARG A 496 -25.40 26.50 0.10
CA ARG A 496 -24.34 25.45 0.10
C ARG A 496 -24.74 24.20 -0.70
N TYR A 497 -26.02 23.89 -0.70
CA TYR A 497 -26.54 22.65 -1.28
C TYR A 497 -27.44 22.86 -2.49
N THR A 498 -27.23 23.96 -3.22
CA THR A 498 -27.97 24.30 -4.44
C THR A 498 -28.13 23.08 -5.36
N ILE A 499 -29.35 22.82 -5.79
CA ILE A 499 -29.68 21.76 -6.73
C ILE A 499 -29.19 22.19 -8.12
N THR A 500 -28.22 21.46 -8.66
CA THR A 500 -27.61 21.74 -9.95
C THR A 500 -27.84 20.56 -10.92
N GLU A 501 -27.69 20.79 -12.21
CA GLU A 501 -27.81 19.76 -13.23
C GLU A 501 -26.81 18.61 -13.02
N PRO A 502 -25.50 18.85 -12.75
CA PRO A 502 -24.54 17.78 -12.50
C PRO A 502 -24.63 17.17 -11.08
N GLY A 503 -25.49 17.71 -10.20
CA GLY A 503 -25.61 17.31 -8.80
C GLY A 503 -24.52 17.87 -7.90
N ILE A 504 -23.63 18.73 -8.42
CA ILE A 504 -22.48 19.30 -7.71
C ILE A 504 -22.78 20.76 -7.40
N SER A 505 -22.86 21.10 -6.12
CA SER A 505 -23.07 22.49 -5.68
C SER A 505 -21.74 23.23 -5.59
N PRO A 506 -21.69 24.53 -5.98
CA PRO A 506 -20.50 25.35 -5.80
C PRO A 506 -20.10 25.44 -4.32
N ARG A 507 -18.80 25.31 -4.00
CA ARG A 507 -18.28 25.42 -2.63
C ARG A 507 -17.61 26.76 -2.39
N VAL A 508 -17.70 27.24 -1.17
CA VAL A 508 -17.00 28.42 -0.66
C VAL A 508 -16.01 28.01 0.42
N GLY A 509 -14.82 28.58 0.43
CA GLY A 509 -13.84 28.39 1.49
C GLY A 509 -14.23 29.09 2.79
N PHE A 510 -13.78 28.53 3.91
CA PHE A 510 -13.92 29.16 5.21
C PHE A 510 -13.25 30.55 5.21
N GLY A 511 -13.91 31.53 5.81
CA GLY A 511 -13.44 32.93 5.86
C GLY A 511 -13.86 33.77 4.66
N HIS A 512 -14.54 33.23 3.66
CA HIS A 512 -15.09 34.02 2.56
C HIS A 512 -16.33 34.80 3.03
N ALA A 513 -16.37 36.08 2.74
CA ALA A 513 -17.54 36.93 3.06
C ALA A 513 -18.77 36.43 2.29
N GLY A 514 -19.88 36.21 2.99
CA GLY A 514 -21.12 35.70 2.42
C GLY A 514 -21.20 34.17 2.29
N GLY A 515 -20.15 33.43 2.59
CA GLY A 515 -20.13 31.97 2.50
C GLY A 515 -20.50 31.24 3.79
N VAL A 516 -21.08 31.92 4.77
CA VAL A 516 -21.46 31.31 6.06
C VAL A 516 -22.62 30.35 5.85
N HIS A 517 -22.44 29.11 6.30
CA HIS A 517 -23.46 28.07 6.26
C HIS A 517 -23.26 27.10 7.44
N ALA A 518 -24.30 26.36 7.82
CA ALA A 518 -24.23 25.33 8.84
C ALA A 518 -24.46 23.96 8.18
N PRO A 519 -23.44 23.10 8.02
CA PRO A 519 -23.64 21.76 7.47
C PRO A 519 -24.47 20.94 8.46
N SER A 520 -25.42 20.15 7.93
CA SER A 520 -26.24 19.24 8.72
C SER A 520 -26.10 17.81 8.24
N THR A 521 -26.17 16.87 9.16
CA THR A 521 -26.26 15.42 8.89
C THR A 521 -27.70 14.96 8.74
N ASP A 522 -28.67 15.76 9.19
CA ASP A 522 -30.07 15.54 8.90
C ASP A 522 -30.39 15.90 7.43
N GLU A 523 -31.56 15.48 6.93
CA GLU A 523 -32.00 15.97 5.63
C GLU A 523 -32.22 17.50 5.70
N HIS A 524 -31.83 18.18 4.64
CA HIS A 524 -31.74 19.63 4.63
C HIS A 524 -32.12 20.23 3.27
N GLU A 525 -32.50 21.48 3.29
CA GLU A 525 -32.74 22.30 2.14
C GLU A 525 -31.43 22.84 1.52
N GLU A 526 -31.53 23.58 0.41
CA GLU A 526 -30.37 24.15 -0.30
C GLU A 526 -29.53 25.11 0.57
N ASP A 527 -30.14 25.74 1.56
CA ASP A 527 -29.53 26.68 2.51
C ASP A 527 -29.01 25.98 3.79
N ALA A 528 -29.11 24.67 3.86
CA ALA A 528 -28.75 23.81 5.00
C ALA A 528 -29.77 23.77 6.16
N HIS A 529 -30.96 24.38 6.04
CA HIS A 529 -31.99 24.20 7.04
C HIS A 529 -32.52 22.77 7.07
N ILE A 530 -32.63 22.20 8.25
CA ILE A 530 -33.14 20.85 8.48
C ILE A 530 -34.61 20.77 8.09
N THR A 531 -35.00 19.72 7.37
CA THR A 531 -36.37 19.51 6.91
C THR A 531 -36.76 18.03 6.96
N GLU A 532 -38.04 17.76 7.20
CA GLU A 532 -38.66 16.43 7.08
C GLU A 532 -39.61 16.34 5.88
N GLU A 533 -39.62 17.36 5.00
CA GLU A 533 -40.49 17.40 3.84
C GLU A 533 -40.06 16.35 2.79
N SER A 534 -40.98 15.44 2.49
CA SER A 534 -40.74 14.31 1.61
C SER A 534 -40.32 14.73 0.19
N GLY A 535 -40.84 15.85 -0.32
CA GLY A 535 -40.45 16.42 -1.62
C GLY A 535 -38.97 16.81 -1.65
N VAL A 536 -38.52 17.56 -0.63
CA VAL A 536 -37.14 17.98 -0.49
C VAL A 536 -36.22 16.77 -0.36
N ARG A 537 -36.59 15.79 0.47
CA ARG A 537 -35.82 14.53 0.60
C ARG A 537 -35.60 13.85 -0.77
N VAL A 538 -36.62 13.73 -1.58
CA VAL A 538 -36.52 13.10 -2.93
C VAL A 538 -35.60 13.90 -3.84
N GLU A 539 -35.72 15.21 -3.86
CA GLU A 539 -34.90 16.09 -4.72
C GLU A 539 -33.43 16.09 -4.29
N MET A 540 -33.15 16.22 -3.00
CA MET A 540 -31.80 16.22 -2.47
C MET A 540 -31.10 14.87 -2.65
N MET A 541 -31.81 13.75 -2.48
CA MET A 541 -31.27 12.43 -2.79
C MET A 541 -30.93 12.28 -4.28
N ARG A 542 -31.83 12.71 -5.16
CA ARG A 542 -31.56 12.71 -6.62
C ARG A 542 -30.35 13.57 -6.96
N LYS A 543 -30.25 14.75 -6.37
CA LYS A 543 -29.11 15.66 -6.54
C LYS A 543 -27.82 14.98 -6.09
N ARG A 544 -27.77 14.44 -4.87
CA ARG A 544 -26.57 13.78 -4.34
C ARG A 544 -26.16 12.57 -5.20
N MET A 545 -27.10 11.66 -5.54
CA MET A 545 -26.78 10.47 -6.32
C MET A 545 -26.40 10.75 -7.77
N ARG A 546 -26.88 11.84 -8.36
CA ARG A 546 -26.50 12.27 -9.74
C ARG A 546 -25.01 12.53 -9.89
N LYS A 547 -24.30 12.85 -8.79
CA LYS A 547 -22.84 12.98 -8.80
C LYS A 547 -22.15 11.72 -9.34
N MET A 548 -22.72 10.53 -9.08
CA MET A 548 -22.15 9.26 -9.57
C MET A 548 -22.31 9.12 -11.08
N GLU A 549 -23.46 9.52 -11.63
CA GLU A 549 -23.69 9.56 -13.09
C GLU A 549 -22.73 10.55 -13.76
N THR A 550 -22.56 11.74 -13.15
CA THR A 550 -21.62 12.77 -13.64
C THR A 550 -20.17 12.28 -13.54
N ALA A 551 -19.80 11.55 -12.49
CA ALA A 551 -18.47 10.96 -12.34
C ALA A 551 -18.19 9.91 -13.42
N LEU A 552 -19.14 9.00 -13.66
CA LEU A 552 -19.06 7.99 -14.72
C LEU A 552 -18.84 8.62 -16.09
N ALA A 553 -19.61 9.65 -16.41
CA ALA A 553 -19.55 10.29 -17.72
C ALA A 553 -18.23 11.02 -17.99
N ASN A 554 -17.55 11.53 -16.94
CA ASN A 554 -16.47 12.51 -17.14
C ASN A 554 -15.10 12.07 -16.59
N HIS A 555 -15.03 11.29 -15.49
CA HIS A 555 -13.77 11.12 -14.77
C HIS A 555 -13.44 9.68 -14.34
N MET A 556 -14.43 8.76 -14.37
CA MET A 556 -14.16 7.36 -14.10
C MET A 556 -13.52 6.70 -15.32
N ARG A 557 -12.48 5.92 -15.07
CA ARG A 557 -11.75 5.21 -16.12
C ARG A 557 -12.37 3.84 -16.36
N GLY A 558 -12.48 3.46 -17.61
CA GLY A 558 -12.77 2.07 -17.98
C GLY A 558 -11.59 1.15 -17.67
N PRO A 559 -11.79 -0.18 -17.83
CA PRO A 559 -10.72 -1.14 -17.60
C PRO A 559 -9.58 -0.97 -18.61
N ALA A 560 -8.36 -1.13 -18.09
CA ALA A 560 -7.16 -1.18 -18.92
C ALA A 560 -6.91 -2.61 -19.42
N MET A 561 -6.49 -2.75 -20.67
CA MET A 561 -6.17 -4.05 -21.28
C MET A 561 -4.66 -4.25 -21.35
N TYR A 562 -4.18 -5.45 -21.00
CA TYR A 562 -2.78 -5.86 -21.11
C TYR A 562 -2.68 -7.21 -21.83
N GLY A 563 -1.60 -7.40 -22.60
CA GLY A 563 -1.34 -8.63 -23.35
C GLY A 563 -1.31 -8.40 -24.86
N ASP A 564 -0.57 -9.25 -25.59
CA ASP A 564 -0.33 -9.09 -27.04
C ASP A 564 -1.58 -9.32 -27.89
N ALA A 565 -2.57 -10.02 -27.36
CA ALA A 565 -3.81 -10.32 -28.05
C ALA A 565 -4.77 -9.12 -28.19
N VAL A 566 -4.49 -8.01 -27.52
CA VAL A 566 -5.28 -6.76 -27.65
C VAL A 566 -5.31 -6.27 -29.11
N VAL A 567 -4.27 -6.62 -29.90
CA VAL A 567 -4.09 -6.15 -31.28
C VAL A 567 -4.77 -7.05 -32.31
N ASN A 568 -4.97 -8.35 -32.05
CA ASN A 568 -5.35 -9.33 -33.07
C ASN A 568 -6.73 -9.97 -32.92
N GLY A 569 -7.49 -9.67 -31.88
CA GLY A 569 -8.93 -9.99 -31.81
C GLY A 569 -9.32 -11.41 -31.37
N ASP A 570 -8.43 -12.40 -31.42
CA ASP A 570 -8.72 -13.78 -31.01
C ASP A 570 -7.97 -14.11 -29.71
N VAL A 571 -8.68 -14.15 -28.59
CA VAL A 571 -8.17 -14.60 -27.28
C VAL A 571 -8.90 -15.85 -26.81
N ASP A 572 -8.13 -16.78 -26.28
CA ASP A 572 -8.68 -18.00 -25.65
C ASP A 572 -9.23 -17.71 -24.26
N VAL A 573 -8.59 -16.79 -23.51
CA VAL A 573 -8.99 -16.43 -22.14
C VAL A 573 -8.70 -14.96 -21.83
N THR A 574 -9.63 -14.31 -21.11
CA THR A 574 -9.44 -12.98 -20.52
C THR A 574 -9.43 -13.11 -18.99
N LEU A 575 -8.35 -12.65 -18.35
CA LEU A 575 -8.24 -12.56 -16.91
C LEU A 575 -8.82 -11.22 -16.45
N LEU A 576 -9.95 -11.24 -15.74
CA LEU A 576 -10.56 -10.04 -15.16
C LEU A 576 -10.02 -9.85 -13.77
N VAL A 577 -9.32 -8.73 -13.53
CA VAL A 577 -8.60 -8.48 -12.28
C VAL A 577 -8.77 -7.04 -11.80
N TRP A 578 -8.50 -6.82 -10.51
CA TRP A 578 -8.44 -5.50 -9.91
C TRP A 578 -7.34 -5.45 -8.85
N GLY A 579 -6.84 -4.25 -8.50
CA GLY A 579 -5.82 -4.08 -7.49
C GLY A 579 -4.53 -4.87 -7.77
N SER A 580 -3.86 -5.33 -6.75
CA SER A 580 -2.52 -5.96 -6.79
C SER A 580 -2.43 -7.31 -7.51
N THR A 581 -3.55 -7.85 -7.98
CA THR A 581 -3.54 -9.07 -8.81
C THR A 581 -3.05 -8.82 -10.24
N LEU A 582 -3.01 -7.56 -10.70
CA LEU A 582 -2.55 -7.19 -12.05
C LEU A 582 -1.16 -7.73 -12.40
N PRO A 583 -0.09 -7.51 -11.61
CA PRO A 583 1.25 -7.99 -11.96
C PRO A 583 1.34 -9.51 -12.14
N ALA A 584 0.71 -10.25 -11.23
CA ALA A 584 0.69 -11.72 -11.31
C ALA A 584 -0.11 -12.21 -12.52
N ALA A 585 -1.21 -11.56 -12.86
CA ALA A 585 -1.99 -11.89 -14.05
C ALA A 585 -1.19 -11.65 -15.35
N CYS A 586 -0.42 -10.56 -15.42
CA CYS A 586 0.46 -10.29 -16.56
C CYS A 586 1.57 -11.33 -16.71
N GLU A 587 2.18 -11.79 -15.59
CA GLU A 587 3.14 -12.91 -15.63
C GLU A 587 2.46 -14.20 -16.10
N ALA A 588 1.23 -14.48 -15.64
CA ALA A 588 0.46 -15.64 -16.07
C ALA A 588 0.17 -15.62 -17.58
N VAL A 589 -0.13 -14.47 -18.17
CA VAL A 589 -0.31 -14.32 -19.63
C VAL A 589 0.95 -14.72 -20.38
N ALA A 590 2.13 -14.30 -19.89
CA ALA A 590 3.40 -14.67 -20.51
C ALA A 590 3.68 -16.18 -20.43
N LEU A 591 3.32 -16.84 -19.31
CA LEU A 591 3.42 -18.29 -19.15
C LEU A 591 2.44 -19.04 -20.06
N LEU A 592 1.18 -18.59 -20.13
CA LEU A 592 0.17 -19.15 -21.02
C LEU A 592 0.57 -19.06 -22.49
N ALA A 593 1.18 -17.95 -22.90
CA ALA A 593 1.69 -17.77 -24.26
C ALA A 593 2.78 -18.80 -24.62
N ALA A 594 3.64 -19.19 -23.66
CA ALA A 594 4.63 -20.26 -23.86
C ALA A 594 3.98 -21.64 -24.08
N ASP A 595 2.78 -21.85 -23.55
CA ASP A 595 1.98 -23.06 -23.75
C ASP A 595 1.05 -22.96 -24.99
N GLY A 596 1.14 -21.87 -25.78
CA GLY A 596 0.35 -21.64 -26.98
C GLY A 596 -1.08 -21.17 -26.72
N ILE A 597 -1.39 -20.71 -25.49
CA ILE A 597 -2.70 -20.16 -25.10
C ILE A 597 -2.64 -18.64 -25.21
N CYS A 598 -3.53 -18.07 -26.03
CA CYS A 598 -3.64 -16.65 -26.22
C CYS A 598 -4.49 -16.02 -25.08
N ALA A 599 -3.87 -15.22 -24.24
CA ALA A 599 -4.53 -14.64 -23.08
C ALA A 599 -4.33 -13.11 -23.01
N ASN A 600 -5.28 -12.42 -22.38
CA ASN A 600 -5.13 -11.02 -22.02
C ASN A 600 -5.63 -10.76 -20.59
N VAL A 601 -5.33 -9.57 -20.07
CA VAL A 601 -5.78 -9.11 -18.75
C VAL A 601 -6.65 -7.87 -18.94
N MET A 602 -7.82 -7.89 -18.31
CA MET A 602 -8.70 -6.74 -18.15
C MET A 602 -8.62 -6.27 -16.70
N HIS A 603 -8.02 -5.10 -16.47
CA HIS A 603 -7.74 -4.57 -15.13
C HIS A 603 -8.56 -3.34 -14.82
N TYR A 604 -9.27 -3.36 -13.70
CA TYR A 604 -10.03 -2.24 -13.17
C TYR A 604 -9.24 -1.53 -12.07
N THR A 605 -8.96 -0.23 -12.28
CA THR A 605 -8.45 0.68 -11.24
C THR A 605 -9.57 1.47 -10.59
N ASP A 606 -10.62 1.77 -11.35
CA ASP A 606 -11.81 2.48 -10.89
C ASP A 606 -12.91 1.43 -10.75
N VAL A 607 -13.21 1.04 -9.51
CA VAL A 607 -14.08 -0.11 -9.24
C VAL A 607 -15.49 0.30 -8.79
N TRP A 608 -15.70 1.58 -8.44
CA TRP A 608 -17.02 2.12 -8.16
C TRP A 608 -17.06 3.65 -8.32
N PRO A 609 -18.08 4.22 -9.01
CA PRO A 609 -19.02 3.51 -9.88
C PRO A 609 -18.30 2.92 -11.10
N VAL A 610 -18.78 1.78 -11.56
CA VAL A 610 -18.18 1.09 -12.71
C VAL A 610 -18.67 1.75 -14.00
N SER A 611 -17.74 2.07 -14.89
CA SER A 611 -18.08 2.50 -16.24
C SER A 611 -18.73 1.35 -17.01
N ASP A 612 -19.95 1.55 -17.49
CA ASP A 612 -20.63 0.67 -18.46
C ASP A 612 -19.97 0.69 -19.84
N MET A 613 -18.65 0.91 -19.90
CA MET A 613 -17.97 0.75 -21.16
C MET A 613 -18.42 -0.59 -21.75
N GLU A 614 -18.99 -0.56 -22.93
CA GLU A 614 -19.28 -1.75 -23.71
C GLU A 614 -18.08 -2.69 -23.53
N ALA A 615 -18.34 -3.80 -22.85
CA ALA A 615 -17.32 -4.81 -22.66
C ALA A 615 -16.58 -4.97 -23.98
N PRO A 616 -15.24 -4.88 -24.00
CA PRO A 616 -14.50 -4.98 -25.25
C PRO A 616 -15.09 -6.11 -26.09
N LEU A 617 -15.14 -5.97 -27.39
CA LEU A 617 -15.75 -6.92 -28.34
C LEU A 617 -15.50 -8.40 -28.00
N THR A 618 -14.42 -8.67 -27.26
CA THR A 618 -14.03 -9.94 -26.66
C THR A 618 -15.03 -10.54 -25.66
N LEU A 619 -15.73 -9.73 -24.85
CA LEU A 619 -16.80 -10.26 -23.97
C LEU A 619 -18.09 -10.57 -24.73
N ARG A 620 -18.30 -9.97 -25.91
CA ARG A 620 -19.38 -10.40 -26.82
C ARG A 620 -19.12 -11.79 -27.39
N ALA A 621 -17.85 -12.15 -27.67
CA ALA A 621 -17.46 -13.50 -28.12
C ALA A 621 -17.65 -14.56 -27.04
N MET A 622 -17.59 -14.21 -25.73
CA MET A 622 -17.85 -15.15 -24.63
C MET A 622 -19.33 -15.56 -24.48
N ARG A 623 -20.27 -14.88 -25.16
CA ARG A 623 -21.70 -15.25 -25.13
C ARG A 623 -22.04 -16.45 -26.02
N GLU A 624 -21.15 -16.90 -26.90
CA GLU A 624 -21.32 -18.14 -27.62
C GLU A 624 -20.52 -19.25 -26.90
N PRO A 625 -21.15 -20.36 -26.46
CA PRO A 625 -20.46 -21.41 -25.73
C PRO A 625 -19.50 -22.15 -26.68
N ARG A 626 -18.26 -21.71 -26.76
CA ARG A 626 -17.17 -22.58 -27.20
C ARG A 626 -16.81 -23.51 -26.04
N GLN A 627 -16.57 -24.76 -26.35
CA GLN A 627 -16.36 -25.88 -25.43
C GLN A 627 -15.59 -25.50 -24.17
N THR A 628 -16.20 -25.77 -23.02
CA THR A 628 -15.57 -25.62 -21.71
C THR A 628 -14.32 -26.47 -21.64
N VAL A 629 -13.13 -25.87 -21.75
CA VAL A 629 -11.87 -26.52 -21.45
C VAL A 629 -11.80 -26.62 -19.93
N THR A 630 -12.12 -27.80 -19.40
CA THR A 630 -11.91 -28.08 -17.99
C THR A 630 -10.41 -28.25 -17.78
N MET A 631 -9.76 -27.22 -17.28
CA MET A 631 -8.38 -27.36 -16.78
C MET A 631 -8.38 -28.38 -15.64
N ARG A 632 -7.79 -29.55 -15.86
CA ARG A 632 -7.38 -30.42 -14.76
C ARG A 632 -6.16 -29.76 -14.11
N VAL A 633 -6.39 -29.09 -12.99
CA VAL A 633 -5.29 -28.77 -12.09
C VAL A 633 -4.60 -30.09 -11.74
N PRO A 634 -3.28 -30.24 -11.97
CA PRO A 634 -2.57 -31.40 -11.48
C PRO A 634 -2.81 -31.45 -9.96
N GLN A 635 -3.37 -32.53 -9.48
CA GLN A 635 -3.43 -32.79 -8.04
C GLN A 635 -1.98 -32.88 -7.58
N THR A 636 -1.45 -31.82 -7.03
CA THR A 636 -0.23 -31.87 -6.24
C THR A 636 -0.48 -32.89 -5.15
N ALA A 637 0.42 -33.88 -5.08
CA ALA A 637 0.35 -34.95 -4.10
C ALA A 637 0.00 -34.38 -2.72
N THR A 638 -1.14 -34.82 -2.22
CA THR A 638 -1.56 -34.51 -0.86
C THR A 638 -0.48 -35.01 0.09
N THR A 639 0.26 -34.11 0.69
CA THR A 639 1.07 -34.43 1.86
C THR A 639 0.11 -34.97 2.93
N PRO A 640 0.38 -36.15 3.50
CA PRO A 640 -0.46 -36.67 4.57
C PRO A 640 -0.43 -35.70 5.76
N GLU A 641 -1.59 -35.31 6.24
CA GLU A 641 -1.73 -34.60 7.51
C GLU A 641 -1.00 -35.38 8.62
N PRO A 642 -0.21 -34.71 9.46
CA PRO A 642 0.36 -35.36 10.64
C PRO A 642 -0.78 -35.78 11.57
N GLN A 643 -0.98 -37.08 11.74
CA GLN A 643 -1.87 -37.62 12.74
C GLN A 643 -1.33 -37.28 14.13
N ILE A 644 -2.04 -36.40 14.83
CA ILE A 644 -1.82 -36.14 16.26
C ILE A 644 -2.33 -37.39 17.00
N PRO A 645 -1.52 -38.09 17.81
CA PRO A 645 -2.03 -39.16 18.64
C PRO A 645 -3.03 -38.63 19.65
N MET A 646 -4.25 -39.09 19.61
CA MET A 646 -5.21 -38.89 20.70
C MET A 646 -4.84 -39.89 21.81
N ASP A 647 -4.27 -39.41 22.90
CA ASP A 647 -4.13 -40.17 24.12
C ASP A 647 -5.51 -40.52 24.69
N ASP A 648 -5.81 -41.79 24.72
CA ASP A 648 -6.94 -42.37 25.43
C ASP A 648 -6.78 -42.12 26.95
N ALA A 649 -7.53 -41.17 27.48
CA ALA A 649 -7.74 -41.05 28.91
C ALA A 649 -9.17 -41.40 29.27
N THR A 650 -9.49 -42.70 29.29
CA THR A 650 -10.60 -43.23 30.01
C THR A 650 -10.29 -43.27 31.52
N GLY A 651 -10.82 -42.30 32.25
CA GLY A 651 -10.80 -42.26 33.70
C GLY A 651 -12.15 -41.79 34.21
N ALA A 652 -13.03 -42.74 34.44
CA ALA A 652 -14.31 -42.53 35.11
C ALA A 652 -14.09 -42.10 36.56
N GLY A 653 -14.62 -40.94 36.96
CA GLY A 653 -14.71 -40.47 38.31
C GLY A 653 -16.04 -39.73 38.53
N SER A 654 -17.04 -40.43 38.98
CA SER A 654 -18.30 -39.90 39.47
C SER A 654 -18.08 -39.10 40.74
N VAL A 655 -18.46 -37.82 40.81
CA VAL A 655 -18.80 -37.13 42.06
C VAL A 655 -20.00 -36.21 41.81
N GLY A 656 -20.96 -36.39 42.73
CA GLY A 656 -22.31 -35.87 42.70
C GLY A 656 -22.43 -34.34 42.80
N ALA A 657 -23.57 -33.90 42.38
CA ALA A 657 -24.10 -32.57 42.65
C ALA A 657 -24.46 -32.37 44.12
N PRO A 658 -24.43 -31.13 44.60
CA PRO A 658 -25.57 -30.63 45.33
C PRO A 658 -26.05 -29.28 44.78
N GLY A 659 -27.40 -29.15 44.80
CA GLY A 659 -28.10 -27.98 44.40
C GLY A 659 -28.06 -26.82 45.41
N ALA A 660 -28.29 -25.68 44.91
CA ALA A 660 -29.18 -24.59 45.25
C ALA A 660 -28.95 -23.42 44.29
#